data_f2700548c999f0fd1e69836d75bd1a2a
#
_entry.id   f2700548c999f0fd1e69836d75bd1a2a
#
_cell.length_a   1.000
_cell.length_b   1.000
_cell.length_c   1.000
_cell.angle_alpha   90.00
_cell.angle_beta   90.00
_cell.angle_gamma   90.00
#
_symmetry.space_group_name_H-M   'P 1'
#
loop_
_entity.id
_entity.type
_entity.pdbx_description
1 polymer ?
#
loop_
_entity_poly.entity_id
_entity_poly.type
_entity_poly.pdbx_seq_one_letter_code
_entity_poly.pdbx_strand_id
1 'polypeptide(L)'
;MNVVDSKVFESANANNLAQGLVFQPGVRVENNCQNCGFNQVRINGLDGRYSQILIDSRPIMSALAGVYGLEQIPTNMIDRVEVVRGGGSALFGSSAIAGVINIITKEPTTNSVSFSESLGATGFKDIDNNLAFNASVVSQDGRAGAMLFGQARYRHEHDINGDNYSELGRLDSRALGFRGYLRLTDLSRLTGEVHTFTEARRGGDHIDWPEAVAGVAESIRHSVYSGNIKYDAFSRNYKDHFQLYASAQHITRNSYYGGIGEVAAKDKDGNPIKDGSIIAGRLGYPIHSSNYGTNFGITRGFTWIAGAQYTHDFERLLFAPAQLLVGAEYSYDRLHDEMPLRSWTTEISNQQGYDDSKNPVALSPALHQVIRNSSQFAQLEWKNDNFSFLLGSRLDQNSAIKSTTFSPRATLRYNPTKNINLRATYAKGFRAPQVFDEDLHVGVVGGEAQRVENADDLTPEISHSFSLSSDMYFRLGESRINLLVEGFYTRLLDVFTNYKDGSRNGITYFIRHNYGFDDQKNKVSSGAKVYGVNLEGKLAYHWMSLQAGLTLTSNMYDAEQEWGVRAKIKDDANIDYKTFVPKADGSSFEAIADENGDAQTVSMTSKHIMRTPSVYGYMTLNLNPIKPLNISLTGTYTGSMYVPHAVKWGQNSGINDRNAIAAKLRTPGYALPLLENNAPNNPLMEDNKQKKATPEWNELIKSKPFFDLGAKVSYDFRIFRKTDIQLFMGLNNIFNAFQDDYDLGPNRDSAYIYGPTMPASGYVGFKLNL
;
A
#
# COMPACT_ATOMS: atom_id res chain seq x y z
N MET A 1 -11.54 -18.42 -3.94
CA MET A 1 -10.14 -18.08 -4.22
C MET A 1 -10.07 -17.70 -5.69
N ASN A 2 -9.61 -16.50 -5.99
CA ASN A 2 -9.39 -16.04 -7.35
C ASN A 2 -7.89 -16.08 -7.66
N VAL A 3 -7.56 -16.34 -8.92
CA VAL A 3 -6.18 -16.46 -9.36
C VAL A 3 -5.90 -15.41 -10.44
N VAL A 4 -4.83 -14.63 -10.24
CA VAL A 4 -4.20 -13.81 -11.28
C VAL A 4 -3.04 -14.60 -11.83
N ASP A 5 -3.10 -15.03 -13.06
CA ASP A 5 -1.98 -15.72 -13.70
C ASP A 5 -0.96 -14.72 -14.29
N SER A 6 0.22 -15.22 -14.65
CA SER A 6 1.29 -14.40 -15.23
C SER A 6 0.88 -13.68 -16.53
N LYS A 7 -0.11 -14.20 -17.26
CA LYS A 7 -0.59 -13.59 -18.51
C LYS A 7 -1.28 -12.26 -18.28
N VAL A 8 -1.99 -12.08 -17.14
CA VAL A 8 -2.60 -10.80 -16.79
C VAL A 8 -1.53 -9.74 -16.60
N PHE A 9 -0.44 -10.07 -15.89
CA PHE A 9 0.72 -9.18 -15.71
C PHE A 9 1.38 -8.83 -17.04
N GLU A 10 1.53 -9.82 -17.94
CA GLU A 10 2.09 -9.61 -19.27
C GLU A 10 1.19 -8.72 -20.14
N SER A 11 -0.15 -8.95 -20.13
CA SER A 11 -1.13 -8.16 -20.89
C SER A 11 -1.14 -6.69 -20.47
N ALA A 12 -1.03 -6.43 -19.17
CA ALA A 12 -1.00 -5.09 -18.61
C ALA A 12 0.39 -4.44 -18.62
N ASN A 13 1.43 -5.13 -19.10
CA ASN A 13 2.84 -4.71 -18.94
C ASN A 13 3.17 -4.32 -17.49
N ALA A 14 2.64 -5.08 -16.53
CA ALA A 14 2.81 -4.80 -15.12
C ALA A 14 4.23 -5.16 -14.67
N ASN A 15 4.93 -4.21 -14.07
CA ASN A 15 6.32 -4.35 -13.63
C ASN A 15 6.47 -4.81 -12.17
N ASN A 16 5.40 -4.69 -11.38
CA ASN A 16 5.34 -5.13 -9.99
C ASN A 16 3.97 -5.73 -9.63
N LEU A 17 3.88 -6.32 -8.45
CA LEU A 17 2.67 -6.97 -7.97
C LEU A 17 1.46 -6.02 -7.89
N ALA A 18 1.64 -4.79 -7.42
CA ALA A 18 0.57 -3.81 -7.24
C ALA A 18 -0.17 -3.53 -8.55
N GLN A 19 0.56 -3.39 -9.66
CA GLN A 19 -0.02 -3.12 -10.99
C GLN A 19 -0.86 -4.30 -11.53
N GLY A 20 -0.56 -5.53 -11.16
CA GLY A 20 -1.34 -6.70 -11.59
C GLY A 20 -2.56 -7.00 -10.71
N LEU A 21 -2.51 -6.61 -9.44
CA LEU A 21 -3.59 -6.89 -8.48
C LEU A 21 -4.90 -6.16 -8.80
N VAL A 22 -4.86 -5.05 -9.50
CA VAL A 22 -6.05 -4.27 -9.88
C VAL A 22 -7.00 -5.04 -10.80
N PHE A 23 -6.52 -6.10 -11.46
CA PHE A 23 -7.32 -6.95 -12.36
C PHE A 23 -7.98 -8.12 -11.62
N GLN A 24 -8.50 -7.85 -10.42
CA GLN A 24 -9.26 -8.81 -9.61
C GLN A 24 -10.52 -8.17 -9.03
N PRO A 25 -11.68 -8.88 -9.02
CA PRO A 25 -12.87 -8.35 -8.38
C PRO A 25 -12.64 -8.19 -6.89
N GLY A 26 -13.16 -7.12 -6.31
CA GLY A 26 -13.00 -6.81 -4.88
C GLY A 26 -11.62 -6.26 -4.50
N VAL A 27 -10.68 -6.13 -5.43
CA VAL A 27 -9.33 -5.60 -5.17
C VAL A 27 -9.15 -4.24 -5.83
N ARG A 28 -8.60 -3.30 -5.09
CA ARG A 28 -8.21 -1.99 -5.58
C ARG A 28 -6.84 -1.63 -5.00
N VAL A 29 -5.99 -1.06 -5.83
CA VAL A 29 -4.72 -0.45 -5.42
C VAL A 29 -4.87 1.05 -5.48
N GLU A 30 -4.46 1.73 -4.44
CA GLU A 30 -4.47 3.20 -4.37
C GLU A 30 -3.11 3.73 -3.94
N ASN A 31 -2.79 4.93 -4.39
CA ASN A 31 -1.66 5.69 -3.89
C ASN A 31 -2.16 6.60 -2.76
N ASN A 32 -1.46 6.62 -1.64
CA ASN A 32 -1.83 7.39 -0.45
C ASN A 32 -0.90 8.59 -0.20
N CYS A 33 0.15 8.77 -1.01
CA CYS A 33 1.09 9.86 -0.82
C CYS A 33 1.73 10.25 -2.15
N GLN A 34 1.66 11.52 -2.51
CA GLN A 34 2.27 12.06 -3.73
C GLN A 34 3.80 11.98 -3.69
N ASN A 35 4.40 12.26 -2.55
CA ASN A 35 5.86 12.38 -2.44
C ASN A 35 6.56 11.03 -2.37
N CYS A 36 6.03 10.04 -1.60
CA CYS A 36 6.66 8.72 -1.45
C CYS A 36 6.12 7.67 -2.41
N GLY A 37 4.96 7.93 -3.03
CA GLY A 37 4.32 6.97 -3.93
C GLY A 37 3.92 5.68 -3.23
N PHE A 38 3.45 5.76 -1.99
CA PHE A 38 3.00 4.60 -1.22
C PHE A 38 1.71 4.01 -1.80
N ASN A 39 1.76 2.74 -2.19
CA ASN A 39 0.60 2.01 -2.71
C ASN A 39 0.03 1.04 -1.68
N GLN A 40 -1.27 1.14 -1.48
CA GLN A 40 -2.04 0.28 -0.59
C GLN A 40 -3.03 -0.58 -1.38
N VAL A 41 -3.17 -1.85 -0.97
CA VAL A 41 -4.21 -2.74 -1.53
C VAL A 41 -5.41 -2.78 -0.60
N ARG A 42 -6.57 -2.42 -1.13
CA ARG A 42 -7.87 -2.61 -0.46
C ARG A 42 -8.57 -3.86 -0.98
N ILE A 43 -9.08 -4.68 -0.08
CA ILE A 43 -9.92 -5.85 -0.43
C ILE A 43 -11.34 -5.58 0.06
N ASN A 44 -12.31 -5.60 -0.88
CA ASN A 44 -13.72 -5.29 -0.62
C ASN A 44 -13.93 -3.93 0.08
N GLY A 45 -12.99 -2.98 -0.14
CA GLY A 45 -13.02 -1.64 0.46
C GLY A 45 -12.40 -1.52 1.85
N LEU A 46 -11.95 -2.60 2.46
CA LEU A 46 -11.15 -2.56 3.70
C LEU A 46 -9.70 -2.20 3.41
N ASP A 47 -9.09 -1.44 4.31
CA ASP A 47 -7.70 -0.96 4.21
C ASP A 47 -6.68 -2.10 4.11
N GLY A 48 -5.51 -1.81 3.55
CA GLY A 48 -4.42 -2.77 3.38
C GLY A 48 -3.96 -3.43 4.67
N ARG A 49 -4.03 -2.70 5.79
CA ARG A 49 -3.72 -3.22 7.14
C ARG A 49 -4.56 -4.43 7.57
N TYR A 50 -5.69 -4.65 6.90
CA TYR A 50 -6.57 -5.81 7.11
C TYR A 50 -6.29 -6.96 6.14
N SER A 51 -5.29 -6.83 5.26
CA SER A 51 -4.92 -7.81 4.25
C SER A 51 -3.58 -8.45 4.59
N GLN A 52 -3.51 -9.78 4.56
CA GLN A 52 -2.27 -10.53 4.77
C GLN A 52 -1.61 -10.83 3.43
N ILE A 53 -0.34 -10.47 3.29
CA ILE A 53 0.46 -10.78 2.10
C ILE A 53 1.37 -11.96 2.43
N LEU A 54 1.36 -12.97 1.56
CA LEU A 54 2.14 -14.20 1.70
C LEU A 54 3.00 -14.43 0.46
N ILE A 55 4.15 -15.05 0.66
CA ILE A 55 4.94 -15.66 -0.41
C ILE A 55 4.99 -17.18 -0.14
N ASP A 56 4.55 -17.96 -1.12
CA ASP A 56 4.42 -19.43 -1.02
C ASP A 56 3.70 -19.88 0.28
N SER A 57 2.57 -19.20 0.58
CA SER A 57 1.72 -19.42 1.75
C SER A 57 2.38 -19.10 3.11
N ARG A 58 3.43 -18.28 3.14
CA ARG A 58 4.13 -17.88 4.36
C ARG A 58 4.10 -16.36 4.56
N PRO A 59 3.75 -15.88 5.76
CA PRO A 59 3.77 -14.46 6.09
C PRO A 59 5.22 -14.01 6.34
N ILE A 60 5.98 -13.82 5.26
CA ILE A 60 7.39 -13.42 5.35
C ILE A 60 7.52 -11.92 5.59
N MET A 61 6.47 -11.15 5.30
CA MET A 61 6.53 -9.71 5.36
C MET A 61 6.32 -9.19 6.77
N SER A 62 7.28 -8.40 7.27
CA SER A 62 7.11 -7.59 8.47
C SER A 62 6.03 -6.52 8.26
N ALA A 63 5.56 -5.88 9.34
CA ALA A 63 4.63 -4.75 9.24
C ALA A 63 5.13 -3.65 8.30
N LEU A 64 6.43 -3.33 8.33
CA LEU A 64 7.07 -2.37 7.45
C LEU A 64 7.07 -2.82 5.98
N ALA A 65 7.33 -4.10 5.71
CA ALA A 65 7.28 -4.64 4.35
C ALA A 65 5.85 -4.71 3.80
N GLY A 66 4.85 -4.84 4.65
CA GLY A 66 3.43 -4.76 4.28
C GLY A 66 3.05 -3.41 3.67
N VAL A 67 3.72 -2.34 4.10
CA VAL A 67 3.49 -0.97 3.61
C VAL A 67 4.05 -0.78 2.19
N TYR A 68 5.28 -1.16 1.91
CA TYR A 68 5.94 -0.92 0.61
C TYR A 68 6.15 -2.18 -0.23
N GLY A 69 6.00 -3.35 0.37
CA GLY A 69 6.40 -4.63 -0.23
C GLY A 69 5.70 -5.00 -1.53
N LEU A 70 4.51 -4.48 -1.77
CA LEU A 70 3.75 -4.77 -3.01
C LEU A 70 4.45 -4.30 -4.28
N GLU A 71 5.12 -3.17 -4.23
CA GLU A 71 5.87 -2.65 -5.38
C GLU A 71 7.27 -3.24 -5.49
N GLN A 72 7.80 -3.79 -4.40
CA GLN A 72 9.12 -4.40 -4.34
C GLN A 72 9.14 -5.81 -4.94
N ILE A 73 7.97 -6.46 -5.09
CA ILE A 73 7.86 -7.81 -5.64
C ILE A 73 7.81 -7.76 -7.16
N PRO A 74 8.86 -8.22 -7.85
CA PRO A 74 8.95 -8.19 -9.30
C PRO A 74 8.05 -9.26 -9.93
N THR A 75 7.39 -8.91 -11.03
CA THR A 75 6.45 -9.82 -11.70
C THR A 75 7.14 -11.03 -12.35
N ASN A 76 8.42 -10.93 -12.68
CA ASN A 76 9.16 -12.03 -13.30
C ASN A 76 9.40 -13.23 -12.37
N MET A 77 9.32 -13.05 -11.04
CA MET A 77 9.36 -14.17 -10.08
C MET A 77 8.00 -14.84 -9.86
N ILE A 78 6.90 -14.18 -10.24
CA ILE A 78 5.53 -14.61 -9.94
C ILE A 78 5.08 -15.65 -10.98
N ASP A 79 4.61 -16.81 -10.51
CA ASP A 79 3.86 -17.78 -11.31
C ASP A 79 2.39 -17.35 -11.39
N ARG A 80 1.79 -17.13 -10.21
CA ARG A 80 0.42 -16.64 -10.04
C ARG A 80 0.24 -15.97 -8.69
N VAL A 81 -0.83 -15.22 -8.56
CA VAL A 81 -1.28 -14.64 -7.29
C VAL A 81 -2.66 -15.19 -6.95
N GLU A 82 -2.78 -15.72 -5.75
CA GLU A 82 -4.03 -16.27 -5.22
C GLU A 82 -4.64 -15.28 -4.24
N VAL A 83 -5.83 -14.79 -4.55
CA VAL A 83 -6.55 -13.84 -3.68
C VAL A 83 -7.72 -14.55 -3.02
N VAL A 84 -7.66 -14.63 -1.69
CA VAL A 84 -8.76 -15.10 -0.84
C VAL A 84 -9.40 -13.89 -0.19
N ARG A 85 -10.65 -13.60 -0.53
CA ARG A 85 -11.42 -12.50 0.06
C ARG A 85 -12.16 -12.99 1.30
N GLY A 86 -12.36 -12.08 2.27
CA GLY A 86 -12.93 -12.41 3.56
C GLY A 86 -11.92 -13.06 4.52
N GLY A 87 -12.34 -13.37 5.74
CA GLY A 87 -11.46 -13.80 6.82
C GLY A 87 -10.60 -15.02 6.50
N GLY A 88 -9.28 -14.84 6.51
CA GLY A 88 -8.26 -15.88 6.33
C GLY A 88 -7.54 -16.28 7.62
N SER A 89 -7.87 -15.67 8.75
CA SER A 89 -7.12 -15.80 10.01
C SER A 89 -7.04 -17.23 10.56
N ALA A 90 -7.98 -18.09 10.24
CA ALA A 90 -7.97 -19.50 10.68
C ALA A 90 -6.76 -20.31 10.15
N LEU A 91 -6.11 -19.87 9.08
CA LEU A 91 -4.87 -20.50 8.58
C LEU A 91 -3.67 -19.56 8.68
N PHE A 92 -3.89 -18.27 8.42
CA PHE A 92 -2.82 -17.31 8.19
C PHE A 92 -2.59 -16.32 9.35
N GLY A 93 -3.43 -16.38 10.39
CA GLY A 93 -3.26 -15.63 11.63
C GLY A 93 -3.74 -14.18 11.58
N SER A 94 -3.08 -13.33 12.35
CA SER A 94 -3.40 -11.91 12.49
C SER A 94 -3.36 -11.15 11.16
N SER A 95 -4.19 -10.12 11.03
CA SER A 95 -4.31 -9.23 9.85
C SER A 95 -4.99 -9.82 8.62
N ALA A 96 -5.36 -11.10 8.59
CA ALA A 96 -6.11 -11.71 7.49
C ALA A 96 -7.64 -11.49 7.65
N ILE A 97 -8.05 -10.25 7.87
CA ILE A 97 -9.46 -9.84 8.08
C ILE A 97 -10.16 -9.59 6.76
N ALA A 98 -9.62 -8.72 5.91
CA ALA A 98 -10.16 -8.42 4.58
C ALA A 98 -9.90 -9.55 3.60
N GLY A 99 -8.75 -10.20 3.74
CA GLY A 99 -8.36 -11.30 2.90
C GLY A 99 -6.88 -11.62 2.95
N VAL A 100 -6.48 -12.49 2.03
CA VAL A 100 -5.10 -12.95 1.87
C VAL A 100 -4.70 -12.83 0.41
N ILE A 101 -3.53 -12.28 0.18
CA ILE A 101 -2.86 -12.22 -1.13
C ILE A 101 -1.65 -13.14 -1.05
N ASN A 102 -1.74 -14.31 -1.67
CA ASN A 102 -0.69 -15.32 -1.66
C ASN A 102 0.04 -15.34 -3.00
N ILE A 103 1.29 -14.98 -3.00
CA ILE A 103 2.15 -14.94 -4.17
C ILE A 103 2.82 -16.30 -4.29
N ILE A 104 2.52 -17.01 -5.36
CA ILE A 104 3.18 -18.27 -5.69
C ILE A 104 4.33 -17.95 -6.64
N THR A 105 5.54 -18.30 -6.22
CA THR A 105 6.75 -18.06 -7.00
C THR A 105 6.97 -19.15 -8.04
N LYS A 106 7.60 -18.79 -9.17
CA LYS A 106 7.95 -19.74 -10.23
C LYS A 106 8.87 -20.83 -9.71
N GLU A 107 8.67 -22.04 -10.20
CA GLU A 107 9.55 -23.17 -9.94
C GLU A 107 10.44 -23.48 -11.16
N PRO A 108 11.72 -23.88 -10.95
CA PRO A 108 12.56 -24.37 -12.03
C PRO A 108 12.04 -25.74 -12.50
N THR A 109 11.36 -25.78 -13.64
CA THR A 109 10.79 -27.00 -14.23
C THR A 109 11.49 -27.41 -15.51
N THR A 110 12.16 -26.47 -16.20
CA THR A 110 12.87 -26.66 -17.45
C THR A 110 14.15 -25.83 -17.47
N ASN A 111 15.10 -26.25 -18.31
CA ASN A 111 16.27 -25.41 -18.63
C ASN A 111 15.79 -24.26 -19.52
N SER A 112 15.91 -23.04 -19.06
CA SER A 112 15.47 -21.87 -19.81
C SER A 112 16.20 -20.61 -19.33
N VAL A 113 16.33 -19.65 -20.25
CA VAL A 113 16.78 -18.28 -19.94
C VAL A 113 15.78 -17.33 -20.58
N SER A 114 15.31 -16.37 -19.83
CA SER A 114 14.52 -15.29 -20.37
C SER A 114 15.08 -13.94 -19.94
N PHE A 115 15.04 -13.00 -20.85
CA PHE A 115 15.48 -11.62 -20.65
C PHE A 115 14.43 -10.70 -21.25
N SER A 116 14.08 -9.64 -20.57
CA SER A 116 13.12 -8.66 -21.07
C SER A 116 13.51 -7.25 -20.68
N GLU A 117 13.25 -6.32 -21.57
CA GLU A 117 13.42 -4.89 -21.34
C GLU A 117 12.17 -4.15 -21.84
N SER A 118 11.71 -3.21 -21.04
CA SER A 118 10.62 -2.29 -21.36
C SER A 118 11.08 -0.86 -21.09
N LEU A 119 11.19 -0.08 -22.14
CA LEU A 119 11.50 1.35 -22.07
C LEU A 119 10.21 2.14 -22.24
N GLY A 120 9.82 2.85 -21.21
CA GLY A 120 8.64 3.69 -21.16
C GLY A 120 8.98 5.19 -21.09
N ALA A 121 7.98 6.00 -21.41
CA ALA A 121 8.00 7.44 -21.26
C ALA A 121 6.73 7.89 -20.54
N THR A 122 6.84 8.20 -19.25
CA THR A 122 5.75 8.73 -18.42
C THR A 122 5.38 10.12 -18.93
N GLY A 123 4.09 10.34 -19.20
CA GLY A 123 3.63 11.58 -19.82
C GLY A 123 4.28 11.86 -21.19
N PHE A 124 4.79 10.84 -21.89
CA PHE A 124 5.60 10.92 -23.11
C PHE A 124 6.88 11.77 -22.98
N LYS A 125 7.35 11.99 -21.75
CA LYS A 125 8.49 12.86 -21.43
C LYS A 125 9.54 12.16 -20.57
N ASP A 126 9.14 11.58 -19.45
CA ASP A 126 10.06 11.12 -18.41
C ASP A 126 10.27 9.60 -18.48
N ILE A 127 11.53 9.18 -18.44
CA ILE A 127 11.92 7.78 -18.66
C ILE A 127 11.42 6.88 -17.53
N ASP A 128 10.86 5.72 -17.90
CA ASP A 128 10.58 4.57 -17.01
C ASP A 128 11.15 3.30 -17.67
N ASN A 129 12.32 2.85 -17.24
CA ASN A 129 12.99 1.68 -17.77
C ASN A 129 12.87 0.50 -16.81
N ASN A 130 12.51 -0.67 -17.33
CA ASN A 130 12.43 -1.92 -16.57
C ASN A 130 13.11 -3.06 -17.30
N LEU A 131 14.16 -3.59 -16.67
CA LEU A 131 14.94 -4.73 -17.12
C LEU A 131 14.67 -5.93 -16.21
N ALA A 132 14.40 -7.11 -16.77
CA ALA A 132 14.17 -8.32 -15.98
C ALA A 132 14.79 -9.54 -16.65
N PHE A 133 15.28 -10.47 -15.84
CA PHE A 133 15.79 -11.76 -16.33
C PHE A 133 15.38 -12.92 -15.42
N ASN A 134 15.28 -14.11 -16.01
CA ASN A 134 15.17 -15.39 -15.31
C ASN A 134 16.08 -16.40 -15.99
N ALA A 135 16.74 -17.23 -15.19
CA ALA A 135 17.51 -18.36 -15.68
C ALA A 135 17.21 -19.58 -14.81
N SER A 136 16.81 -20.70 -15.40
CA SER A 136 16.53 -21.94 -14.68
C SER A 136 17.28 -23.11 -15.28
N VAL A 137 17.70 -24.00 -14.39
CA VAL A 137 18.35 -25.26 -14.74
C VAL A 137 17.72 -26.39 -13.94
N VAL A 138 17.58 -27.54 -14.58
CA VAL A 138 17.01 -28.75 -13.95
C VAL A 138 17.90 -29.94 -14.32
N SER A 139 18.19 -30.78 -13.35
CA SER A 139 18.94 -32.03 -13.59
C SER A 139 18.14 -32.96 -14.52
N GLN A 140 18.81 -33.78 -15.28
CA GLN A 140 18.19 -34.70 -16.25
C GLN A 140 17.18 -35.68 -15.58
N ASP A 141 17.45 -36.09 -14.35
CA ASP A 141 16.57 -36.95 -13.55
C ASP A 141 15.45 -36.18 -12.82
N GLY A 142 15.39 -34.84 -12.96
CA GLY A 142 14.41 -33.97 -12.28
C GLY A 142 14.57 -33.94 -10.75
N ARG A 143 15.67 -34.45 -10.21
CA ARG A 143 15.87 -34.46 -8.73
C ARG A 143 16.33 -33.13 -8.17
N ALA A 144 16.97 -32.31 -8.96
CA ALA A 144 17.42 -30.97 -8.54
C ALA A 144 17.04 -29.93 -9.57
N GLY A 145 16.69 -28.76 -9.12
CA GLY A 145 16.46 -27.60 -9.99
C GLY A 145 16.85 -26.32 -9.26
N ALA A 146 17.29 -25.36 -10.03
CA ALA A 146 17.66 -24.03 -9.53
C ALA A 146 17.19 -22.95 -10.51
N MET A 147 16.78 -21.81 -9.98
CA MET A 147 16.38 -20.63 -10.74
C MET A 147 16.99 -19.39 -10.11
N LEU A 148 17.53 -18.54 -10.95
CA LEU A 148 17.95 -17.19 -10.63
C LEU A 148 17.02 -16.21 -11.35
N PHE A 149 16.57 -15.18 -10.67
CA PHE A 149 15.80 -14.11 -11.27
C PHE A 149 16.27 -12.75 -10.78
N GLY A 150 16.11 -11.73 -11.61
CA GLY A 150 16.46 -10.36 -11.25
C GLY A 150 15.64 -9.35 -12.02
N GLN A 151 15.52 -8.16 -11.42
CA GLN A 151 14.88 -7.01 -12.02
C GLN A 151 15.61 -5.73 -11.60
N ALA A 152 15.69 -4.79 -12.53
CA ALA A 152 16.14 -3.43 -12.25
C ALA A 152 15.16 -2.47 -12.93
N ARG A 153 14.56 -1.58 -12.16
CA ARG A 153 13.65 -0.55 -12.66
C ARG A 153 14.14 0.82 -12.23
N TYR A 154 14.17 1.72 -13.19
CA TYR A 154 14.46 3.13 -12.95
C TYR A 154 13.39 3.98 -13.62
N ARG A 155 12.72 4.85 -12.82
CA ARG A 155 11.72 5.80 -13.28
C ARG A 155 12.09 7.19 -12.80
N HIS A 156 12.11 8.15 -13.73
CA HIS A 156 12.21 9.55 -13.40
C HIS A 156 10.94 10.04 -12.68
N GLU A 157 11.08 11.09 -11.89
CA GLU A 157 9.96 11.83 -11.34
C GLU A 157 9.11 12.42 -12.46
N HIS A 158 7.84 12.63 -12.15
CA HIS A 158 6.91 13.31 -13.06
C HIS A 158 6.06 14.31 -12.27
N ASP A 159 6.10 15.55 -12.74
CA ASP A 159 5.29 16.66 -12.27
C ASP A 159 4.09 16.78 -13.22
N ILE A 160 2.89 16.44 -12.73
CA ILE A 160 1.65 16.35 -13.52
C ILE A 160 1.06 17.75 -13.74
N ASN A 161 1.13 18.60 -12.71
CA ASN A 161 0.47 19.91 -12.70
C ASN A 161 1.38 21.07 -13.12
N GLY A 162 2.70 20.85 -13.22
CA GLY A 162 3.69 21.82 -13.71
C GLY A 162 4.13 22.83 -12.65
N ASP A 163 4.03 22.50 -11.37
CA ASP A 163 4.41 23.38 -10.26
C ASP A 163 5.83 23.16 -9.73
N ASN A 164 6.61 22.26 -10.36
CA ASN A 164 7.93 21.80 -9.98
C ASN A 164 7.97 20.88 -8.75
N TYR A 165 6.81 20.40 -8.26
CA TYR A 165 6.69 19.38 -7.23
C TYR A 165 6.13 18.10 -7.83
N SER A 166 6.80 16.98 -7.64
CA SER A 166 6.40 15.71 -8.28
C SER A 166 5.16 15.09 -7.61
N GLU A 167 4.15 14.70 -8.39
CA GLU A 167 3.06 13.81 -7.96
C GLU A 167 3.45 12.34 -8.10
N LEU A 168 4.41 12.05 -8.98
CA LEU A 168 5.00 10.74 -9.15
C LEU A 168 6.50 10.83 -8.91
N GLY A 169 6.97 10.35 -7.76
CA GLY A 169 8.37 10.44 -7.35
C GLY A 169 9.32 9.58 -8.19
N ARG A 170 10.61 9.92 -8.16
CA ARG A 170 11.70 9.09 -8.73
C ARG A 170 11.77 7.74 -8.03
N LEU A 171 12.06 6.70 -8.79
CA LEU A 171 12.20 5.32 -8.30
C LEU A 171 13.45 4.65 -8.90
N ASP A 172 14.31 4.10 -8.06
CA ASP A 172 15.37 3.12 -8.43
C ASP A 172 15.12 1.85 -7.60
N SER A 173 14.72 0.77 -8.25
CA SER A 173 14.38 -0.49 -7.60
C SER A 173 15.15 -1.64 -8.23
N ARG A 174 15.77 -2.48 -7.40
CA ARG A 174 16.57 -3.63 -7.85
C ARG A 174 16.20 -4.85 -7.01
N ALA A 175 15.94 -5.94 -7.68
CA ALA A 175 15.62 -7.23 -7.08
C ALA A 175 16.54 -8.31 -7.62
N LEU A 176 16.97 -9.21 -6.76
CA LEU A 176 17.68 -10.42 -7.11
C LEU A 176 17.18 -11.55 -6.21
N GLY A 177 16.93 -12.71 -6.79
CA GLY A 177 16.52 -13.87 -6.01
C GLY A 177 16.98 -15.18 -6.62
N PHE A 178 17.14 -16.15 -5.74
CA PHE A 178 17.51 -17.52 -6.06
C PHE A 178 16.49 -18.46 -5.41
N ARG A 179 16.03 -19.45 -6.18
CA ARG A 179 15.20 -20.55 -5.68
C ARG A 179 15.77 -21.87 -6.17
N GLY A 180 15.85 -22.85 -5.28
CA GLY A 180 16.29 -24.18 -5.62
C GLY A 180 15.51 -25.25 -4.91
N TYR A 181 15.50 -26.45 -5.48
CA TYR A 181 14.99 -27.63 -4.83
C TYR A 181 15.91 -28.84 -5.01
N LEU A 182 15.84 -29.74 -4.05
CA LEU A 182 16.50 -31.03 -4.08
C LEU A 182 15.53 -32.12 -3.58
N ARG A 183 15.24 -33.12 -4.41
CA ARG A 183 14.55 -34.33 -3.98
C ARG A 183 15.56 -35.24 -3.30
N LEU A 184 15.45 -35.34 -1.98
CA LEU A 184 16.33 -36.20 -1.17
C LEU A 184 15.98 -37.67 -1.38
N THR A 185 14.71 -37.97 -1.53
CA THR A 185 14.15 -39.27 -1.91
C THR A 185 13.00 -39.03 -2.90
N ASP A 186 12.41 -40.12 -3.43
CA ASP A 186 11.21 -40.00 -4.28
C ASP A 186 9.99 -39.44 -3.52
N LEU A 187 10.01 -39.50 -2.18
CA LEU A 187 8.95 -39.07 -1.29
C LEU A 187 9.31 -37.84 -0.47
N SER A 188 10.48 -37.24 -0.66
CA SER A 188 10.87 -36.07 0.12
C SER A 188 11.62 -35.04 -0.72
N ARG A 189 11.34 -33.77 -0.44
CA ARG A 189 11.90 -32.62 -1.17
C ARG A 189 12.29 -31.51 -0.19
N LEU A 190 13.47 -30.99 -0.38
CA LEU A 190 13.93 -29.76 0.24
C LEU A 190 13.83 -28.62 -0.80
N THR A 191 13.24 -27.49 -0.40
CA THR A 191 13.16 -26.27 -1.21
C THR A 191 13.76 -25.12 -0.42
N GLY A 192 14.60 -24.31 -1.06
CA GLY A 192 15.20 -23.12 -0.47
C GLY A 192 15.06 -21.93 -1.40
N GLU A 193 14.94 -20.74 -0.82
CA GLU A 193 14.75 -19.50 -1.54
C GLU A 193 15.39 -18.34 -0.79
N VAL A 194 16.03 -17.44 -1.52
CA VAL A 194 16.63 -16.21 -0.98
C VAL A 194 16.32 -15.06 -1.92
N HIS A 195 15.92 -13.92 -1.37
CA HIS A 195 15.61 -12.69 -2.10
C HIS A 195 16.32 -11.50 -1.48
N THR A 196 16.73 -10.58 -2.32
CA THR A 196 17.18 -9.24 -1.92
C THR A 196 16.48 -8.20 -2.76
N PHE A 197 15.99 -7.15 -2.11
CA PHE A 197 15.38 -5.99 -2.74
C PHE A 197 16.04 -4.74 -2.20
N THR A 198 16.42 -3.85 -3.09
CA THR A 198 16.86 -2.49 -2.75
C THR A 198 16.00 -1.51 -3.53
N GLU A 199 15.55 -0.48 -2.86
CA GLU A 199 14.69 0.53 -3.46
C GLU A 199 15.06 1.90 -2.92
N ALA A 200 15.15 2.89 -3.80
CA ALA A 200 15.28 4.29 -3.47
C ALA A 200 14.13 5.06 -4.13
N ARG A 201 13.42 5.85 -3.33
CA ARG A 201 12.36 6.75 -3.77
C ARG A 201 12.68 8.17 -3.36
N ARG A 202 12.34 9.14 -4.21
CA ARG A 202 12.51 10.56 -3.94
C ARG A 202 11.38 11.35 -4.60
N GLY A 203 10.59 12.04 -3.80
CA GLY A 203 9.55 12.95 -4.24
C GLY A 203 9.69 14.32 -3.59
N GLY A 204 8.85 15.26 -4.02
CA GLY A 204 8.91 16.65 -3.68
C GLY A 204 9.49 17.49 -4.81
N ASP A 205 10.27 18.53 -4.47
CA ASP A 205 10.96 19.38 -5.42
C ASP A 205 12.48 19.14 -5.44
N HIS A 206 13.19 19.78 -6.38
CA HIS A 206 14.65 19.74 -6.47
C HIS A 206 15.24 18.36 -6.25
N ILE A 207 14.72 17.36 -6.98
CA ILE A 207 14.96 15.92 -6.77
C ILE A 207 16.46 15.57 -6.75
N ASP A 208 17.31 16.30 -7.45
CA ASP A 208 18.76 16.11 -7.50
C ASP A 208 19.52 16.77 -6.33
N TRP A 209 18.83 17.54 -5.51
CA TRP A 209 19.43 18.17 -4.34
C TRP A 209 19.39 17.22 -3.12
N PRO A 210 20.28 17.42 -2.15
CA PRO A 210 20.16 16.77 -0.85
C PRO A 210 18.79 17.05 -0.23
N GLU A 211 18.18 16.06 0.37
CA GLU A 211 16.83 16.11 0.92
C GLU A 211 16.63 17.28 1.91
N ALA A 212 17.66 17.55 2.73
CA ALA A 212 17.60 18.56 3.78
C ALA A 212 17.62 20.02 3.28
N VAL A 213 17.85 20.25 2.00
CA VAL A 213 17.91 21.60 1.42
C VAL A 213 16.87 21.82 0.31
N ALA A 214 16.04 20.83 0.05
CA ALA A 214 14.90 20.95 -0.84
C ALA A 214 13.74 21.70 -0.17
N GLY A 215 12.86 22.32 -0.94
CA GLY A 215 11.65 22.96 -0.43
C GLY A 215 10.74 21.99 0.27
N VAL A 216 10.45 20.85 -0.39
CA VAL A 216 9.78 19.68 0.16
C VAL A 216 10.51 18.44 -0.30
N ALA A 217 10.83 17.54 0.61
CA ALA A 217 11.49 16.30 0.29
C ALA A 217 10.90 15.12 1.06
N GLU A 218 10.61 14.06 0.33
CA GLU A 218 10.39 12.74 0.89
C GLU A 218 11.33 11.76 0.20
N SER A 219 12.26 11.20 0.96
CA SER A 219 13.26 10.28 0.45
C SER A 219 13.25 9.00 1.30
N ILE A 220 13.16 7.86 0.63
CA ILE A 220 13.09 6.57 1.30
C ILE A 220 14.05 5.61 0.59
N ARG A 221 14.89 4.93 1.37
CA ARG A 221 15.78 3.88 0.87
C ARG A 221 15.56 2.61 1.67
N HIS A 222 15.08 1.57 1.01
CA HIS A 222 14.88 0.25 1.58
C HIS A 222 15.98 -0.71 1.18
N SER A 223 16.36 -1.59 2.10
CA SER A 223 17.12 -2.81 1.82
C SER A 223 16.44 -3.97 2.54
N VAL A 224 16.01 -4.96 1.78
CA VAL A 224 15.29 -6.14 2.27
C VAL A 224 16.07 -7.38 1.89
N TYR A 225 16.30 -8.24 2.86
CA TYR A 225 16.86 -9.57 2.69
C TYR A 225 15.89 -10.57 3.28
N SER A 226 15.44 -11.53 2.48
CA SER A 226 14.51 -12.55 2.92
C SER A 226 14.91 -13.92 2.40
N GLY A 227 14.52 -14.95 3.13
CA GLY A 227 14.74 -16.31 2.69
C GLY A 227 13.77 -17.27 3.38
N ASN A 228 13.57 -18.41 2.72
CA ASN A 228 12.81 -19.49 3.29
C ASN A 228 13.45 -20.84 2.98
N ILE A 229 13.19 -21.81 3.84
CA ILE A 229 13.53 -23.22 3.64
C ILE A 229 12.30 -24.05 3.99
N LYS A 230 12.02 -25.04 3.16
CA LYS A 230 10.87 -25.94 3.33
C LYS A 230 11.28 -27.37 3.04
N TYR A 231 10.92 -28.27 3.94
CA TYR A 231 11.05 -29.70 3.77
C TYR A 231 9.67 -30.33 3.70
N ASP A 232 9.40 -31.04 2.61
CA ASP A 232 8.18 -31.83 2.38
C ASP A 232 8.51 -33.32 2.39
N ALA A 233 7.72 -34.13 3.10
CA ALA A 233 7.84 -35.58 3.13
C ALA A 233 6.47 -36.24 3.01
N PHE A 234 6.38 -37.27 2.18
CA PHE A 234 5.16 -38.04 1.94
C PHE A 234 5.34 -39.47 2.38
N SER A 235 4.26 -40.08 2.86
CA SER A 235 4.20 -41.55 3.05
C SER A 235 4.17 -42.28 1.69
N ARG A 236 4.50 -43.56 1.67
CA ARG A 236 4.52 -44.38 0.44
C ARG A 236 3.15 -44.46 -0.26
N ASN A 237 2.07 -44.35 0.47
CA ASN A 237 0.70 -44.35 -0.06
C ASN A 237 0.17 -42.96 -0.34
N TYR A 238 0.98 -41.88 -0.18
CA TYR A 238 0.63 -40.48 -0.34
C TYR A 238 -0.54 -39.98 0.54
N LYS A 239 -0.95 -40.75 1.56
CA LYS A 239 -2.00 -40.34 2.49
C LYS A 239 -1.51 -39.36 3.55
N ASP A 240 -0.22 -39.40 3.86
CA ASP A 240 0.40 -38.53 4.85
C ASP A 240 1.37 -37.59 4.19
N HIS A 241 1.26 -36.33 4.54
CA HIS A 241 2.19 -35.28 4.13
C HIS A 241 2.66 -34.52 5.35
N PHE A 242 3.95 -34.52 5.58
CA PHE A 242 4.60 -33.78 6.65
C PHE A 242 5.42 -32.65 6.04
N GLN A 243 5.31 -31.46 6.62
CA GLN A 243 6.01 -30.27 6.17
C GLN A 243 6.68 -29.56 7.34
N LEU A 244 7.96 -29.26 7.21
CA LEU A 244 8.70 -28.34 8.07
C LEU A 244 9.09 -27.10 7.27
N TYR A 245 9.02 -25.94 7.89
CA TYR A 245 9.42 -24.70 7.23
C TYR A 245 10.00 -23.69 8.22
N ALA A 246 10.88 -22.87 7.71
CA ALA A 246 11.36 -21.66 8.38
C ALA A 246 11.56 -20.55 7.36
N SER A 247 11.24 -19.34 7.74
CA SER A 247 11.42 -18.15 6.92
C SER A 247 11.95 -17.00 7.77
N ALA A 248 12.76 -16.15 7.20
CA ALA A 248 13.26 -14.95 7.88
C ALA A 248 13.35 -13.77 6.92
N GLN A 249 13.17 -12.57 7.44
CA GLN A 249 13.33 -11.31 6.72
C GLN A 249 14.05 -10.31 7.60
N HIS A 250 15.00 -9.60 7.01
CA HIS A 250 15.61 -8.40 7.56
C HIS A 250 15.33 -7.22 6.64
N ILE A 251 14.84 -6.11 7.20
CA ILE A 251 14.58 -4.88 6.48
C ILE A 251 15.27 -3.70 7.17
N THR A 252 15.87 -2.84 6.38
CA THR A 252 16.38 -1.54 6.81
C THR A 252 15.77 -0.47 5.93
N ARG A 253 15.20 0.57 6.54
CA ARG A 253 14.71 1.76 5.88
C ARG A 253 15.45 2.98 6.41
N ASN A 254 16.05 3.74 5.52
CA ASN A 254 16.50 5.10 5.78
C ASN A 254 15.48 6.04 5.14
N SER A 255 14.97 6.99 5.90
CA SER A 255 13.93 7.91 5.45
C SER A 255 14.30 9.36 5.78
N TYR A 256 13.79 10.26 4.96
CA TYR A 256 13.73 11.68 5.23
C TYR A 256 12.34 12.18 4.87
N TYR A 257 11.73 12.93 5.78
CA TYR A 257 10.43 13.55 5.60
C TYR A 257 10.53 15.00 6.04
N GLY A 258 10.44 15.94 5.11
CA GLY A 258 10.51 17.34 5.48
C GLY A 258 10.74 18.29 4.31
N GLY A 259 11.13 19.49 4.66
CA GLY A 259 11.45 20.53 3.72
C GLY A 259 11.76 21.82 4.45
N ILE A 260 12.42 22.72 3.75
CA ILE A 260 12.72 24.07 4.28
C ILE A 260 11.61 25.07 4.03
N GLY A 261 10.55 24.65 3.32
CA GLY A 261 9.58 25.57 2.78
C GLY A 261 10.22 26.51 1.73
N GLU A 262 9.55 27.57 1.36
CA GLU A 262 10.09 28.62 0.47
C GLU A 262 11.02 29.57 1.22
N VAL A 263 11.99 29.08 1.95
CA VAL A 263 13.04 29.95 2.47
C VAL A 263 14.06 30.12 1.35
N ALA A 264 14.00 31.23 0.64
CA ALA A 264 15.08 31.62 -0.26
C ALA A 264 16.36 31.69 0.54
N ALA A 265 17.28 30.75 0.30
CA ALA A 265 18.60 30.82 0.89
C ALA A 265 19.22 32.17 0.49
N LYS A 266 19.72 32.92 1.47
CA LYS A 266 20.37 34.21 1.27
C LYS A 266 21.87 34.02 1.38
N ASP A 267 22.64 34.73 0.56
CA ASP A 267 24.09 34.83 0.71
C ASP A 267 24.46 35.68 1.94
N LYS A 268 25.76 35.75 2.24
CA LYS A 268 26.28 36.51 3.38
C LYS A 268 25.88 38.00 3.37
N ASP A 269 25.49 38.54 2.22
CA ASP A 269 25.11 39.93 2.03
C ASP A 269 23.57 40.09 2.02
N GLY A 270 22.82 39.00 2.27
CA GLY A 270 21.36 38.99 2.37
C GLY A 270 20.63 38.85 1.04
N ASN A 271 21.33 38.60 -0.09
CA ASN A 271 20.73 38.42 -1.38
C ASN A 271 20.24 36.99 -1.60
N PRO A 272 19.07 36.77 -2.27
CA PRO A 272 18.61 35.42 -2.58
C PRO A 272 19.61 34.71 -3.51
N ILE A 273 19.99 33.51 -3.13
CA ILE A 273 20.83 32.61 -3.94
C ILE A 273 19.94 32.05 -5.07
N LYS A 274 20.18 32.49 -6.29
CA LYS A 274 19.34 32.17 -7.46
C LYS A 274 19.72 30.88 -8.20
N ASP A 275 20.86 30.31 -7.89
CA ASP A 275 21.33 29.10 -8.54
C ASP A 275 21.53 27.97 -7.53
N GLY A 276 21.40 26.72 -7.96
CA GLY A 276 21.57 25.52 -7.15
C GLY A 276 22.97 25.30 -6.57
N SER A 277 23.79 26.36 -6.45
CA SER A 277 25.16 26.32 -5.93
C SER A 277 25.27 26.17 -4.41
N ILE A 278 24.13 26.02 -3.71
CA ILE A 278 24.09 25.57 -2.30
C ILE A 278 24.36 24.08 -2.24
N ILE A 279 25.46 23.65 -2.79
CA ILE A 279 25.80 22.24 -2.78
C ILE A 279 26.75 21.97 -1.62
N ALA A 280 26.38 20.97 -0.85
CA ALA A 280 27.27 20.14 -0.04
C ALA A 280 28.50 20.84 0.52
N GLY A 281 28.41 21.40 1.69
CA GLY A 281 29.57 21.80 2.50
C GLY A 281 29.91 23.29 2.51
N ARG A 282 29.15 24.16 1.85
CA ARG A 282 29.32 25.63 1.88
C ARG A 282 28.21 26.41 2.60
N LEU A 283 27.31 25.74 3.27
CA LEU A 283 26.34 26.39 4.15
C LEU A 283 27.05 26.81 5.44
N GLY A 284 27.90 27.83 5.34
CA GLY A 284 28.50 28.51 6.49
C GLY A 284 27.55 29.45 7.23
N TYR A 285 26.23 29.29 7.05
CA TYR A 285 25.20 30.12 7.68
C TYR A 285 24.36 29.32 8.63
N PRO A 286 24.07 29.88 9.82
CA PRO A 286 23.10 29.28 10.72
C PRO A 286 21.74 29.34 10.05
N ILE A 287 21.28 28.21 9.58
CA ILE A 287 19.90 27.99 9.19
C ILE A 287 19.12 27.96 10.50
N HIS A 288 18.49 29.07 10.82
CA HIS A 288 17.69 29.22 12.04
C HIS A 288 16.32 28.53 11.90
N SER A 289 16.26 27.26 11.60
CA SER A 289 15.06 26.50 11.90
C SER A 289 15.45 25.31 12.77
N SER A 290 14.80 25.22 13.90
CA SER A 290 14.93 24.13 14.86
C SER A 290 14.61 22.75 14.27
N ASN A 291 14.17 22.67 13.03
CA ASN A 291 13.64 21.46 12.40
C ASN A 291 14.58 20.80 11.38
N TYR A 292 15.72 21.41 11.07
CA TYR A 292 16.59 20.98 9.97
C TYR A 292 17.32 19.65 10.16
N GLY A 293 17.48 19.16 11.35
CA GLY A 293 18.24 17.94 11.59
C GLY A 293 17.42 16.74 12.02
N THR A 294 16.11 16.93 12.26
CA THR A 294 15.26 15.96 12.94
C THR A 294 14.49 15.01 12.02
N ASN A 295 14.52 15.24 10.72
CA ASN A 295 13.64 14.56 9.76
C ASN A 295 14.22 13.28 9.14
N PHE A 296 15.44 12.90 9.54
CA PHE A 296 16.03 11.62 9.13
C PHE A 296 15.58 10.50 10.07
N GLY A 297 15.04 9.44 9.50
CA GLY A 297 14.62 8.23 10.22
C GLY A 297 15.42 7.01 9.81
N ILE A 298 15.62 6.10 10.74
CA ILE A 298 16.20 4.77 10.49
C ILE A 298 15.29 3.74 11.12
N THR A 299 14.72 2.88 10.28
CA THR A 299 13.90 1.75 10.73
C THR A 299 14.62 0.46 10.44
N ARG A 300 14.68 -0.45 11.42
CA ARG A 300 15.23 -1.80 11.27
C ARG A 300 14.20 -2.82 11.74
N GLY A 301 13.84 -3.74 10.86
CA GLY A 301 12.93 -4.84 11.14
C GLY A 301 13.63 -6.18 11.00
N PHE A 302 13.31 -7.11 11.88
CA PHE A 302 13.70 -8.51 11.76
C PHE A 302 12.53 -9.39 12.14
N THR A 303 12.08 -10.19 11.19
CA THR A 303 10.96 -11.12 11.36
C THR A 303 11.42 -12.51 11.02
N TRP A 304 11.04 -13.51 11.82
CA TRP A 304 11.20 -14.91 11.45
C TRP A 304 9.99 -15.73 11.90
N ILE A 305 9.74 -16.80 11.16
CA ILE A 305 8.69 -17.77 11.44
C ILE A 305 9.23 -19.16 11.21
N ALA A 306 8.87 -20.10 12.09
CA ALA A 306 9.12 -21.52 11.90
C ALA A 306 7.89 -22.32 12.30
N GLY A 307 7.64 -23.42 11.59
CA GLY A 307 6.46 -24.23 11.84
C GLY A 307 6.56 -25.63 11.27
N ALA A 308 5.62 -26.44 11.74
CA ALA A 308 5.39 -27.80 11.28
C ALA A 308 3.91 -28.00 10.95
N GLN A 309 3.65 -28.75 9.89
CA GLN A 309 2.32 -29.07 9.44
C GLN A 309 2.25 -30.56 9.06
N TYR A 310 1.17 -31.21 9.42
CA TYR A 310 0.86 -32.57 9.04
C TYR A 310 -0.52 -32.64 8.40
N THR A 311 -0.62 -33.33 7.29
CA THR A 311 -1.87 -33.59 6.57
C THR A 311 -2.07 -35.10 6.45
N HIS A 312 -3.29 -35.56 6.71
CA HIS A 312 -3.69 -36.97 6.54
C HIS A 312 -4.97 -37.09 5.74
N ASP A 313 -4.96 -37.93 4.72
CA ASP A 313 -6.09 -38.24 3.87
C ASP A 313 -6.78 -39.53 4.33
N PHE A 314 -7.99 -39.40 4.89
CA PHE A 314 -8.85 -40.51 5.24
C PHE A 314 -9.65 -40.94 4.02
N GLU A 315 -9.64 -42.25 3.71
CA GLU A 315 -10.56 -42.80 2.68
C GLU A 315 -12.04 -42.56 3.06
N ARG A 316 -12.33 -42.62 4.33
CA ARG A 316 -13.63 -42.29 4.91
C ARG A 316 -13.46 -41.93 6.39
N LEU A 317 -13.98 -40.78 6.77
CA LEU A 317 -14.12 -40.37 8.17
C LEU A 317 -15.59 -39.94 8.36
N LEU A 318 -16.30 -40.65 9.25
CA LEU A 318 -17.76 -40.49 9.46
C LEU A 318 -18.55 -40.82 8.18
N PHE A 319 -18.88 -39.84 7.37
CA PHE A 319 -19.82 -39.95 6.25
C PHE A 319 -19.19 -39.83 4.86
N ALA A 320 -17.95 -39.30 4.74
CA ALA A 320 -17.30 -39.05 3.46
C ALA A 320 -15.76 -39.21 3.56
N PRO A 321 -15.05 -39.28 2.42
CA PRO A 321 -13.61 -39.06 2.41
C PRO A 321 -13.27 -37.72 3.06
N ALA A 322 -12.19 -37.65 3.83
CA ALA A 322 -11.83 -36.48 4.57
C ALA A 322 -10.33 -36.25 4.58
N GLN A 323 -9.94 -34.96 4.68
CA GLN A 323 -8.56 -34.54 4.88
C GLN A 323 -8.44 -33.79 6.20
N LEU A 324 -7.55 -34.22 7.07
CA LEU A 324 -7.16 -33.54 8.31
C LEU A 324 -5.83 -32.84 8.09
N LEU A 325 -5.78 -31.56 8.42
CA LEU A 325 -4.57 -30.76 8.50
C LEU A 325 -4.42 -30.26 9.93
N VAL A 326 -3.27 -30.47 10.53
CA VAL A 326 -2.90 -29.91 11.83
C VAL A 326 -1.52 -29.27 11.74
N GLY A 327 -1.30 -28.23 12.50
CA GLY A 327 0.00 -27.57 12.49
C GLY A 327 0.21 -26.65 13.68
N ALA A 328 1.46 -26.31 13.87
CA ALA A 328 1.90 -25.33 14.85
C ALA A 328 2.99 -24.47 14.24
N GLU A 329 3.00 -23.20 14.64
CA GLU A 329 4.02 -22.26 14.18
C GLU A 329 4.34 -21.25 15.29
N TYR A 330 5.55 -20.75 15.26
CA TYR A 330 6.00 -19.67 16.10
C TYR A 330 6.61 -18.58 15.24
N SER A 331 6.21 -17.33 15.51
CA SER A 331 6.77 -16.17 14.84
C SER A 331 7.32 -15.15 15.85
N TYR A 332 8.34 -14.46 15.41
CA TYR A 332 9.00 -13.38 16.12
C TYR A 332 9.16 -12.21 15.17
N ASP A 333 8.67 -11.06 15.58
CA ASP A 333 8.82 -9.79 14.87
C ASP A 333 9.44 -8.76 15.80
N ARG A 334 10.50 -8.12 15.33
CA ARG A 334 11.19 -7.03 16.02
C ARG A 334 11.28 -5.85 15.08
N LEU A 335 10.79 -4.71 15.53
CA LEU A 335 10.92 -3.43 14.86
C LEU A 335 11.60 -2.43 15.79
N HIS A 336 12.55 -1.70 15.25
CA HIS A 336 13.20 -0.56 15.87
C HIS A 336 13.16 0.60 14.88
N ASP A 337 12.52 1.69 15.29
CA ASP A 337 12.40 2.92 14.51
C ASP A 337 12.96 4.07 15.34
N GLU A 338 13.87 4.83 14.78
CA GLU A 338 14.51 5.95 15.44
C GLU A 338 14.64 7.15 14.49
N MET A 339 14.46 8.33 15.00
CA MET A 339 14.75 9.58 14.31
C MET A 339 15.96 10.23 14.99
N PRO A 340 17.20 9.84 14.64
CA PRO A 340 18.39 10.40 15.25
C PRO A 340 18.51 11.89 14.88
N LEU A 341 18.61 12.74 15.87
CA LEU A 341 18.91 14.15 15.68
C LEU A 341 20.27 14.29 15.00
N ARG A 342 20.26 14.61 13.70
CA ARG A 342 21.47 14.99 12.98
C ARG A 342 21.50 16.50 12.85
N SER A 343 22.16 17.16 13.78
CA SER A 343 22.44 18.57 13.68
C SER A 343 23.58 18.82 12.68
N TRP A 344 23.38 19.78 11.79
CA TRP A 344 24.44 20.32 10.92
C TRP A 344 25.28 21.39 11.65
N THR A 345 24.87 21.80 12.85
CA THR A 345 25.60 22.75 13.70
C THR A 345 25.93 22.11 15.03
N THR A 346 27.16 22.27 15.50
CA THR A 346 27.66 21.83 16.80
C THR A 346 26.88 22.41 17.99
N GLU A 347 26.13 23.48 17.78
CA GLU A 347 25.33 24.12 18.84
C GLU A 347 24.04 23.34 19.17
N ILE A 348 23.43 22.64 18.20
CA ILE A 348 22.21 21.87 18.48
C ILE A 348 22.52 20.50 19.09
N SER A 349 23.72 19.97 18.88
CA SER A 349 24.14 18.69 19.49
C SER A 349 24.15 18.69 21.01
N ASN A 350 24.17 19.87 21.64
CA ASN A 350 24.16 20.05 23.08
C ASN A 350 22.80 20.46 23.66
N GLN A 351 21.76 20.61 22.85
CA GLN A 351 20.41 20.83 23.37
C GLN A 351 19.84 19.52 23.90
N GLN A 352 20.02 19.31 25.20
CA GLN A 352 19.16 18.38 25.94
C GLN A 352 17.74 18.99 25.99
N GLY A 353 16.75 18.27 25.45
CA GLY A 353 15.36 18.60 25.75
C GLY A 353 15.11 18.41 27.26
N TYR A 354 14.26 19.22 27.83
CA TYR A 354 13.80 19.09 29.19
C TYR A 354 12.30 18.92 29.20
N ASP A 355 11.80 18.02 30.06
CA ASP A 355 10.37 17.94 30.33
C ASP A 355 9.91 19.15 31.18
N ASP A 356 8.62 19.28 31.44
CA ASP A 356 8.03 20.35 32.23
C ASP A 356 8.61 20.38 33.68
N SER A 357 9.23 19.30 34.11
CA SER A 357 9.91 19.15 35.41
C SER A 357 11.41 19.44 35.35
N LYS A 358 11.92 19.93 34.19
CA LYS A 358 13.35 20.20 33.91
C LYS A 358 14.25 18.96 33.94
N ASN A 359 13.70 17.75 33.72
CA ASN A 359 14.52 16.57 33.53
C ASN A 359 14.98 16.47 32.06
N PRO A 360 16.24 16.06 31.80
CA PRO A 360 16.73 15.87 30.44
C PRO A 360 15.96 14.75 29.76
N VAL A 361 15.35 15.04 28.60
CA VAL A 361 14.64 14.09 27.78
C VAL A 361 15.48 13.78 26.54
N ALA A 362 15.57 12.52 26.16
CA ALA A 362 16.20 12.13 24.90
C ALA A 362 15.42 12.74 23.72
N LEU A 363 16.07 13.64 22.98
CA LEU A 363 15.47 14.32 21.81
C LEU A 363 15.31 13.42 20.60
N SER A 364 15.79 12.17 20.63
CA SER A 364 15.60 11.18 19.58
C SER A 364 14.42 10.29 19.92
N PRO A 365 13.24 10.51 19.33
CA PRO A 365 12.13 9.58 19.50
C PRO A 365 12.52 8.24 18.90
N ALA A 366 12.53 7.22 19.73
CA ALA A 366 12.77 5.85 19.30
C ALA A 366 11.57 4.98 19.68
N LEU A 367 11.15 4.13 18.74
CA LEU A 367 10.14 3.13 18.93
C LEU A 367 10.79 1.75 18.89
N HIS A 368 10.52 0.95 19.90
CA HIS A 368 10.96 -0.44 19.94
C HIS A 368 9.78 -1.36 20.17
N GLN A 369 9.50 -2.23 19.20
CA GLN A 369 8.42 -3.19 19.27
C GLN A 369 8.97 -4.60 19.11
N VAL A 370 8.53 -5.52 19.96
CA VAL A 370 8.80 -6.95 19.84
C VAL A 370 7.47 -7.69 19.98
N ILE A 371 7.08 -8.42 18.94
CA ILE A 371 5.88 -9.27 18.95
C ILE A 371 6.32 -10.73 18.81
N ARG A 372 5.81 -11.58 19.69
CA ARG A 372 5.96 -13.03 19.64
C ARG A 372 4.58 -13.63 19.50
N ASN A 373 4.43 -14.60 18.61
CA ASN A 373 3.15 -15.28 18.42
C ASN A 373 3.37 -16.79 18.34
N SER A 374 2.69 -17.54 19.20
CA SER A 374 2.62 -19.00 19.16
C SER A 374 1.23 -19.40 18.69
N SER A 375 1.17 -20.23 17.68
CA SER A 375 -0.08 -20.57 17.01
C SER A 375 -0.22 -22.07 16.84
N GLN A 376 -1.42 -22.59 17.08
CA GLN A 376 -1.83 -23.94 16.75
C GLN A 376 -3.07 -23.88 15.86
N PHE A 377 -3.12 -24.67 14.81
CA PHE A 377 -4.24 -24.70 13.89
C PHE A 377 -4.60 -26.11 13.46
N ALA A 378 -5.88 -26.30 13.23
CA ALA A 378 -6.43 -27.54 12.71
C ALA A 378 -7.52 -27.26 11.70
N GLN A 379 -7.60 -28.09 10.67
CA GLN A 379 -8.63 -28.04 9.64
C GLN A 379 -9.03 -29.44 9.25
N LEU A 380 -10.32 -29.68 9.14
CA LEU A 380 -10.90 -30.92 8.66
C LEU A 380 -11.86 -30.62 7.51
N GLU A 381 -11.62 -31.25 6.37
CA GLU A 381 -12.47 -31.13 5.18
C GLU A 381 -13.01 -32.49 4.80
N TRP A 382 -14.34 -32.64 4.78
CA TRP A 382 -15.04 -33.75 4.14
C TRP A 382 -15.38 -33.36 2.71
N LYS A 383 -15.10 -34.24 1.77
CA LYS A 383 -15.18 -33.87 0.36
C LYS A 383 -15.60 -35.06 -0.53
N ASN A 384 -16.55 -34.78 -1.42
CA ASN A 384 -16.86 -35.63 -2.57
C ASN A 384 -17.16 -34.76 -3.80
N ASP A 385 -17.62 -35.36 -4.89
CA ASP A 385 -17.91 -34.65 -6.15
C ASP A 385 -18.98 -33.56 -5.99
N ASN A 386 -19.98 -33.80 -5.16
CA ASN A 386 -21.16 -32.95 -5.02
C ASN A 386 -21.01 -31.92 -3.90
N PHE A 387 -20.29 -32.23 -2.82
CA PHE A 387 -20.12 -31.31 -1.70
C PHE A 387 -18.72 -31.34 -1.10
N SER A 388 -18.35 -30.26 -0.43
CA SER A 388 -17.25 -30.19 0.50
C SER A 388 -17.69 -29.40 1.73
N PHE A 389 -17.40 -29.93 2.92
CA PHE A 389 -17.60 -29.24 4.17
C PHE A 389 -16.30 -29.14 4.92
N LEU A 390 -15.86 -27.93 5.19
CA LEU A 390 -14.60 -27.62 5.85
C LEU A 390 -14.88 -26.93 7.17
N LEU A 391 -14.27 -27.44 8.22
CA LEU A 391 -14.16 -26.79 9.53
C LEU A 391 -12.69 -26.55 9.85
N GLY A 392 -12.36 -25.34 10.24
CA GLY A 392 -11.01 -24.96 10.63
C GLY A 392 -11.03 -24.07 11.86
N SER A 393 -9.95 -24.10 12.60
CA SER A 393 -9.74 -23.19 13.74
C SER A 393 -8.26 -22.94 13.96
N ARG A 394 -7.96 -21.79 14.56
CA ARG A 394 -6.63 -21.41 15.00
C ARG A 394 -6.70 -20.76 16.38
N LEU A 395 -5.72 -21.09 17.19
CA LEU A 395 -5.45 -20.47 18.48
C LEU A 395 -4.15 -19.72 18.39
N ASP A 396 -4.17 -18.44 18.73
CA ASP A 396 -3.01 -17.55 18.71
C ASP A 396 -2.75 -16.99 20.11
N GLN A 397 -1.52 -17.14 20.59
CA GLN A 397 -0.99 -16.50 21.79
C GLN A 397 0.00 -15.44 21.35
N ASN A 398 -0.50 -14.19 21.23
CA ASN A 398 0.27 -13.06 20.76
C ASN A 398 0.69 -12.18 21.94
N SER A 399 1.97 -11.80 22.02
CA SER A 399 2.50 -11.02 23.15
C SER A 399 1.93 -9.60 23.25
N ALA A 400 1.32 -9.08 22.18
CA ALA A 400 0.64 -7.77 22.18
C ALA A 400 -0.82 -7.86 22.69
N ILE A 401 -1.32 -9.07 23.01
CA ILE A 401 -2.70 -9.32 23.43
C ILE A 401 -2.68 -10.09 24.75
N LYS A 402 -3.50 -9.63 25.72
CA LYS A 402 -3.58 -10.28 27.05
C LYS A 402 -4.27 -11.65 27.03
N SER A 403 -5.10 -11.93 26.02
CA SER A 403 -5.88 -13.17 25.92
C SER A 403 -5.54 -13.98 24.69
N THR A 404 -5.70 -15.32 24.76
CA THR A 404 -5.60 -16.18 23.59
C THR A 404 -6.74 -15.88 22.62
N THR A 405 -6.41 -15.72 21.35
CA THR A 405 -7.38 -15.46 20.29
C THR A 405 -7.78 -16.75 19.60
N PHE A 406 -9.09 -17.00 19.49
CA PHE A 406 -9.67 -18.13 18.77
C PHE A 406 -10.33 -17.68 17.48
N SER A 407 -9.89 -18.24 16.34
CA SER A 407 -10.31 -17.89 14.98
C SER A 407 -10.93 -19.10 14.28
N PRO A 408 -12.24 -19.34 14.41
CA PRO A 408 -12.94 -20.41 13.70
C PRO A 408 -13.23 -20.04 12.25
N ARG A 409 -13.35 -21.06 11.39
CA ARG A 409 -13.77 -20.97 9.99
C ARG A 409 -14.66 -22.16 9.63
N ALA A 410 -15.70 -21.91 8.85
CA ALA A 410 -16.52 -22.94 8.24
C ALA A 410 -16.77 -22.60 6.76
N THR A 411 -16.65 -23.59 5.88
CA THR A 411 -16.96 -23.43 4.45
C THR A 411 -17.78 -24.63 3.98
N LEU A 412 -18.90 -24.36 3.37
CA LEU A 412 -19.73 -25.33 2.68
C LEU A 412 -19.66 -25.06 1.18
N ARG A 413 -19.33 -26.07 0.39
CA ARG A 413 -19.44 -26.05 -1.06
C ARG A 413 -20.44 -27.11 -1.48
N TYR A 414 -21.34 -26.73 -2.39
CA TYR A 414 -22.30 -27.63 -3.00
C TYR A 414 -22.26 -27.46 -4.53
N ASN A 415 -22.12 -28.57 -5.26
CA ASN A 415 -22.12 -28.63 -6.70
C ASN A 415 -23.44 -29.30 -7.16
N PRO A 416 -24.53 -28.53 -7.40
CA PRO A 416 -25.78 -29.09 -7.89
C PRO A 416 -25.61 -29.74 -9.28
N THR A 417 -24.67 -29.25 -10.05
CA THR A 417 -24.22 -29.80 -11.31
C THR A 417 -22.72 -29.70 -11.44
N LYS A 418 -22.11 -30.37 -12.43
CA LYS A 418 -20.66 -30.23 -12.72
C LYS A 418 -20.26 -28.81 -13.13
N ASN A 419 -21.24 -28.00 -13.53
CA ASN A 419 -21.01 -26.65 -14.05
C ASN A 419 -21.37 -25.53 -13.06
N ILE A 420 -21.93 -25.85 -11.90
CA ILE A 420 -22.34 -24.86 -10.91
C ILE A 420 -21.72 -25.23 -9.57
N ASN A 421 -20.99 -24.29 -9.00
CA ASN A 421 -20.37 -24.40 -7.69
C ASN A 421 -20.92 -23.30 -6.77
N LEU A 422 -21.69 -23.69 -5.77
CA LEU A 422 -22.22 -22.81 -4.74
C LEU A 422 -21.31 -22.93 -3.51
N ARG A 423 -20.95 -21.80 -2.89
CA ARG A 423 -20.10 -21.78 -1.70
C ARG A 423 -20.62 -20.78 -0.69
N ALA A 424 -20.73 -21.20 0.55
CA ALA A 424 -20.98 -20.37 1.72
C ALA A 424 -19.79 -20.46 2.67
N THR A 425 -19.30 -19.33 3.15
CA THR A 425 -18.15 -19.25 4.06
C THR A 425 -18.44 -18.33 5.22
N TYR A 426 -18.06 -18.75 6.41
CA TYR A 426 -17.93 -17.93 7.59
C TYR A 426 -16.49 -18.01 8.11
N ALA A 427 -15.95 -16.86 8.53
CA ALA A 427 -14.66 -16.82 9.20
C ALA A 427 -14.63 -15.67 10.24
N LYS A 428 -14.03 -15.97 11.40
CA LYS A 428 -13.64 -14.97 12.36
C LYS A 428 -12.17 -14.62 12.13
N GLY A 429 -11.85 -13.32 12.09
CA GLY A 429 -10.50 -12.81 11.99
C GLY A 429 -10.18 -11.90 13.16
N PHE A 430 -8.90 -11.59 13.34
CA PHE A 430 -8.45 -10.59 14.31
C PHE A 430 -7.21 -9.85 13.80
N ARG A 431 -6.98 -8.67 14.37
CA ARG A 431 -5.75 -7.91 14.19
C ARG A 431 -5.21 -7.50 15.56
N ALA A 432 -3.98 -7.89 15.83
CA ALA A 432 -3.29 -7.52 17.05
C ALA A 432 -2.90 -6.02 17.02
N PRO A 433 -2.88 -5.34 18.18
CA PRO A 433 -2.33 -4.01 18.27
C PRO A 433 -0.85 -4.01 17.88
N GLN A 434 -0.49 -3.06 17.03
CA GLN A 434 0.91 -2.80 16.69
C GLN A 434 1.10 -1.28 16.62
N VAL A 435 2.25 -0.82 17.08
CA VAL A 435 2.53 0.62 17.14
C VAL A 435 2.91 1.14 15.76
N PHE A 436 3.55 0.29 14.96
CA PHE A 436 3.96 0.62 13.62
C PHE A 436 2.90 0.15 12.63
N ASP A 437 2.21 1.10 12.02
CA ASP A 437 1.15 0.89 11.03
C ASP A 437 1.37 1.79 9.82
N GLU A 438 0.46 1.74 8.87
CA GLU A 438 0.42 2.61 7.68
C GLU A 438 0.37 4.11 8.03
N ASP A 439 -0.02 4.44 9.25
CA ASP A 439 -0.12 5.81 9.77
C ASP A 439 1.24 6.51 10.01
N LEU A 440 2.37 5.86 9.72
CA LEU A 440 3.71 6.47 9.83
C LEU A 440 4.01 7.55 8.80
N HIS A 441 3.15 7.69 7.83
CA HIS A 441 3.18 8.76 6.86
C HIS A 441 2.39 9.98 7.33
N VAL A 442 2.12 10.07 8.59
CA VAL A 442 1.39 11.20 9.13
C VAL A 442 2.18 12.46 8.83
N GLY A 443 1.69 13.11 7.85
CA GLY A 443 2.10 14.25 7.14
C GLY A 443 3.14 15.14 7.80
N VAL A 444 4.33 15.06 7.28
CA VAL A 444 5.38 15.98 7.67
C VAL A 444 5.68 16.94 6.54
N VAL A 445 4.67 17.59 6.04
CA VAL A 445 4.91 18.88 5.43
C VAL A 445 4.86 19.90 6.56
N GLY A 446 6.02 20.25 7.10
CA GLY A 446 6.15 21.20 8.19
C GLY A 446 6.94 20.70 9.42
N GLY A 447 7.46 19.45 9.41
CA GLY A 447 8.49 19.03 10.37
C GLY A 447 8.02 18.63 11.76
N GLU A 448 6.71 18.39 12.00
CA GLU A 448 6.27 17.86 13.28
C GLU A 448 6.49 16.35 13.35
N ALA A 449 7.33 15.91 14.26
CA ALA A 449 7.45 14.50 14.59
C ALA A 449 6.15 14.02 15.26
N GLN A 450 5.66 12.86 14.86
CA GLN A 450 4.46 12.27 15.45
C GLN A 450 4.80 10.92 16.09
N ARG A 451 4.15 10.62 17.20
CA ARG A 451 4.30 9.35 17.91
C ARG A 451 2.94 8.77 18.25
N VAL A 452 2.70 7.55 17.85
CA VAL A 452 1.49 6.79 18.21
C VAL A 452 1.86 5.81 19.33
N GLU A 453 1.10 5.83 20.41
CA GLU A 453 1.21 4.90 21.53
C GLU A 453 -0.08 4.10 21.66
N ASN A 454 0.03 2.83 22.05
CA ASN A 454 -1.15 2.00 22.32
C ASN A 454 -1.61 2.24 23.76
N ALA A 455 -2.92 2.40 23.97
CA ALA A 455 -3.49 2.44 25.31
C ALA A 455 -3.29 1.10 26.04
N ASP A 456 -3.15 1.13 27.36
CA ASP A 456 -2.92 -0.05 28.20
C ASP A 456 -4.08 -1.06 28.16
N ASP A 457 -5.29 -0.60 27.86
CA ASP A 457 -6.53 -1.38 27.77
C ASP A 457 -6.88 -1.79 26.34
N LEU A 458 -6.00 -1.53 25.38
CA LEU A 458 -6.25 -1.83 23.97
C LEU A 458 -6.46 -3.32 23.75
N THR A 459 -7.59 -3.68 23.12
CA THR A 459 -7.95 -5.05 22.73
C THR A 459 -7.73 -5.26 21.22
N PRO A 460 -7.60 -6.50 20.73
CA PRO A 460 -7.49 -6.71 19.29
C PRO A 460 -8.78 -6.34 18.57
N GLU A 461 -8.64 -5.85 17.33
CA GLU A 461 -9.78 -5.71 16.42
C GLU A 461 -10.27 -7.11 16.02
N ILE A 462 -11.58 -7.31 16.01
CA ILE A 462 -12.22 -8.59 15.67
C ILE A 462 -13.08 -8.41 14.42
N SER A 463 -13.06 -9.40 13.54
CA SER A 463 -13.96 -9.45 12.39
C SER A 463 -14.81 -10.72 12.36
N HIS A 464 -16.02 -10.58 11.84
CA HIS A 464 -16.89 -11.68 11.44
C HIS A 464 -17.23 -11.48 9.96
N SER A 465 -16.75 -12.38 9.11
CA SER A 465 -16.93 -12.31 7.66
C SER A 465 -17.81 -13.45 7.18
N PHE A 466 -18.79 -13.11 6.34
CA PHE A 466 -19.69 -14.05 5.66
C PHE A 466 -19.61 -13.82 4.17
N SER A 467 -19.55 -14.88 3.39
CA SER A 467 -19.67 -14.80 1.93
C SER A 467 -20.51 -15.93 1.36
N LEU A 468 -21.25 -15.61 0.32
CA LEU A 468 -22.02 -16.55 -0.49
C LEU A 468 -21.65 -16.33 -1.95
N SER A 469 -21.19 -17.38 -2.63
CA SER A 469 -20.79 -17.26 -4.03
C SER A 469 -21.35 -18.38 -4.90
N SER A 470 -21.60 -18.04 -6.16
CA SER A 470 -21.93 -18.96 -7.23
C SER A 470 -20.90 -18.81 -8.34
N ASP A 471 -20.27 -19.91 -8.70
CA ASP A 471 -19.31 -20.01 -9.81
C ASP A 471 -19.88 -20.94 -10.88
N MET A 472 -20.17 -20.39 -12.05
CA MET A 472 -20.95 -21.04 -13.10
C MET A 472 -20.14 -21.14 -14.38
N TYR A 473 -20.12 -22.32 -14.98
CA TYR A 473 -19.39 -22.64 -16.21
C TYR A 473 -20.35 -23.02 -17.29
N PHE A 474 -20.29 -22.34 -18.45
CA PHE A 474 -21.13 -22.61 -19.61
C PHE A 474 -20.25 -22.85 -20.82
N ARG A 475 -20.76 -23.65 -21.73
CA ARG A 475 -20.21 -23.82 -23.06
C ARG A 475 -21.27 -23.48 -24.11
N LEU A 476 -20.99 -22.46 -24.92
CA LEU A 476 -21.85 -22.01 -25.98
C LEU A 476 -21.10 -22.18 -27.33
N GLY A 477 -21.36 -23.29 -28.02
CA GLY A 477 -20.54 -23.69 -29.17
C GLY A 477 -19.09 -23.90 -28.76
N GLU A 478 -18.18 -23.14 -29.36
CA GLU A 478 -16.76 -23.19 -29.09
C GLU A 478 -16.32 -22.24 -27.95
N SER A 479 -17.21 -21.35 -27.50
CA SER A 479 -16.98 -20.41 -26.43
C SER A 479 -17.10 -21.07 -25.06
N ARG A 480 -16.18 -20.76 -24.17
CA ARG A 480 -16.22 -21.11 -22.74
C ARG A 480 -16.50 -19.85 -21.94
N ILE A 481 -17.52 -19.90 -21.12
CA ILE A 481 -17.96 -18.78 -20.28
C ILE A 481 -17.89 -19.23 -18.84
N ASN A 482 -17.29 -18.39 -17.99
CA ASN A 482 -17.35 -18.53 -16.55
C ASN A 482 -17.95 -17.25 -15.95
N LEU A 483 -18.93 -17.40 -15.08
CA LEU A 483 -19.57 -16.31 -14.34
C LEU A 483 -19.43 -16.56 -12.86
N LEU A 484 -18.86 -15.61 -12.13
CA LEU A 484 -18.79 -15.59 -10.67
C LEU A 484 -19.65 -14.46 -10.13
N VAL A 485 -20.52 -14.79 -9.18
CA VAL A 485 -21.27 -13.85 -8.37
C VAL A 485 -20.96 -14.13 -6.91
N GLU A 486 -20.53 -13.14 -6.15
CA GLU A 486 -20.20 -13.29 -4.73
C GLU A 486 -20.79 -12.13 -3.94
N GLY A 487 -21.69 -12.43 -3.02
CA GLY A 487 -22.13 -11.50 -1.97
C GLY A 487 -21.24 -11.65 -0.74
N PHE A 488 -20.88 -10.53 -0.11
CA PHE A 488 -20.04 -10.53 1.09
C PHE A 488 -20.57 -9.55 2.15
N TYR A 489 -20.31 -9.89 3.40
CA TYR A 489 -20.57 -9.04 4.56
C TYR A 489 -19.46 -9.26 5.59
N THR A 490 -18.83 -8.18 6.03
CA THR A 490 -17.83 -8.19 7.11
C THR A 490 -18.22 -7.18 8.18
N ARG A 491 -18.31 -7.68 9.40
CA ARG A 491 -18.49 -6.87 10.61
C ARG A 491 -17.14 -6.72 11.30
N LEU A 492 -16.71 -5.49 11.52
CA LEU A 492 -15.57 -5.17 12.37
C LEU A 492 -16.05 -4.70 13.73
N LEU A 493 -15.37 -5.13 14.78
CA LEU A 493 -15.57 -4.75 16.17
C LEU A 493 -14.25 -4.25 16.73
N ASP A 494 -14.31 -3.33 17.68
CA ASP A 494 -13.16 -2.80 18.40
C ASP A 494 -12.09 -2.19 17.47
N VAL A 495 -12.54 -1.46 16.42
CA VAL A 495 -11.67 -0.83 15.42
C VAL A 495 -10.77 0.21 16.08
N PHE A 496 -9.49 0.20 15.72
CA PHE A 496 -8.52 1.15 16.25
C PHE A 496 -8.77 2.57 15.75
N THR A 497 -8.76 3.50 16.69
CA THR A 497 -8.85 4.94 16.45
C THR A 497 -7.73 5.65 17.17
N ASN A 498 -7.13 6.66 16.56
CA ASN A 498 -6.06 7.45 17.13
C ASN A 498 -6.62 8.80 17.59
N TYR A 499 -6.37 9.18 18.82
CA TYR A 499 -6.73 10.48 19.37
C TYR A 499 -5.46 11.27 19.71
N LYS A 500 -5.44 12.55 19.34
CA LYS A 500 -4.34 13.46 19.67
C LYS A 500 -4.29 13.67 21.19
N ASP A 501 -3.17 13.31 21.80
CA ASP A 501 -2.89 13.45 23.23
C ASP A 501 -2.12 14.75 23.57
N GLY A 502 -1.83 15.56 22.55
CA GLY A 502 -1.10 16.81 22.69
C GLY A 502 0.26 16.80 22.01
N SER A 503 1.00 17.89 22.17
CA SER A 503 2.37 18.03 21.64
C SER A 503 3.33 18.31 22.77
N ARG A 504 4.46 17.56 22.81
CA ARG A 504 5.50 17.70 23.83
C ARG A 504 6.86 17.74 23.12
N ASN A 505 7.67 18.77 23.39
CA ASN A 505 9.01 18.95 22.79
C ASN A 505 9.02 18.87 21.25
N GLY A 506 8.02 19.44 20.57
CA GLY A 506 7.91 19.39 19.11
C GLY A 506 7.47 18.04 18.54
N ILE A 507 7.01 17.11 19.39
CA ILE A 507 6.46 15.81 18.99
C ILE A 507 4.98 15.80 19.31
N THR A 508 4.14 15.51 18.32
CA THR A 508 2.69 15.30 18.52
C THR A 508 2.44 13.85 18.88
N TYR A 509 1.77 13.63 20.01
CA TYR A 509 1.44 12.30 20.51
C TYR A 509 0.00 11.95 20.18
N PHE A 510 -0.20 10.72 19.75
CA PHE A 510 -1.49 10.10 19.56
C PHE A 510 -1.60 8.84 20.41
N ILE A 511 -2.73 8.63 21.06
CA ILE A 511 -3.03 7.39 21.77
C ILE A 511 -4.07 6.60 20.96
N ARG A 512 -3.77 5.33 20.72
CA ARG A 512 -4.63 4.40 20.01
C ARG A 512 -5.57 3.68 20.96
N HIS A 513 -6.87 3.72 20.68
CA HIS A 513 -7.94 3.10 21.45
C HIS A 513 -8.89 2.28 20.57
N ASN A 514 -9.81 1.51 21.20
CA ASN A 514 -10.90 0.76 20.53
C ASN A 514 -12.27 1.44 20.63
N TYR A 515 -12.35 2.68 21.04
CA TYR A 515 -13.63 3.38 21.20
C TYR A 515 -13.67 4.65 20.35
N GLY A 516 -14.89 5.01 19.97
CA GLY A 516 -15.25 6.33 19.45
C GLY A 516 -16.06 7.10 20.48
N PHE A 517 -16.56 8.25 20.09
CA PHE A 517 -17.48 9.04 20.91
C PHE A 517 -18.81 9.20 20.16
N ASP A 518 -19.92 9.11 20.89
CA ASP A 518 -21.24 9.47 20.37
C ASP A 518 -21.43 11.01 20.37
N ASP A 519 -22.58 11.46 19.83
CA ASP A 519 -22.93 12.88 19.77
C ASP A 519 -22.98 13.55 21.15
N GLN A 520 -23.10 12.76 22.24
CA GLN A 520 -23.11 13.19 23.62
C GLN A 520 -21.74 13.08 24.31
N LYS A 521 -20.69 12.77 23.55
CA LYS A 521 -19.30 12.52 24.02
C LYS A 521 -19.14 11.34 24.97
N ASN A 522 -20.07 10.39 24.96
CA ASN A 522 -19.89 9.12 25.66
C ASN A 522 -19.00 8.19 24.84
N LYS A 523 -18.16 7.40 25.51
CA LYS A 523 -17.37 6.34 24.88
C LYS A 523 -18.30 5.26 24.33
N VAL A 524 -18.22 4.99 23.04
CA VAL A 524 -18.93 3.93 22.35
C VAL A 524 -17.95 2.98 21.68
N SER A 525 -18.28 1.69 21.59
CA SER A 525 -17.45 0.73 20.88
C SER A 525 -17.28 1.15 19.42
N SER A 526 -16.04 1.22 18.97
CA SER A 526 -15.70 1.48 17.59
C SER A 526 -15.95 0.24 16.74
N GLY A 527 -16.76 0.34 15.69
CA GLY A 527 -17.07 -0.76 14.79
C GLY A 527 -17.32 -0.29 13.37
N ALA A 528 -17.27 -1.22 12.42
CA ALA A 528 -17.56 -0.93 11.02
C ALA A 528 -18.29 -2.07 10.34
N LYS A 529 -19.02 -1.77 9.28
CA LYS A 529 -19.74 -2.70 8.41
C LYS A 529 -19.27 -2.50 6.97
N VAL A 530 -18.93 -3.59 6.34
CA VAL A 530 -18.52 -3.63 4.93
C VAL A 530 -19.32 -4.73 4.26
N TYR A 531 -20.07 -4.40 3.21
CA TYR A 531 -20.87 -5.38 2.47
C TYR A 531 -21.00 -4.99 1.01
N GLY A 532 -21.25 -6.00 0.17
CA GLY A 532 -21.37 -5.74 -1.25
C GLY A 532 -21.48 -7.00 -2.09
N VAL A 533 -21.30 -6.80 -3.40
CA VAL A 533 -21.33 -7.86 -4.41
C VAL A 533 -20.13 -7.73 -5.34
N ASN A 534 -19.46 -8.83 -5.59
CA ASN A 534 -18.44 -8.99 -6.62
C ASN A 534 -19.04 -9.78 -7.80
N LEU A 535 -18.89 -9.26 -8.99
CA LEU A 535 -19.28 -9.90 -10.25
C LEU A 535 -18.03 -10.10 -11.10
N GLU A 536 -17.85 -11.27 -11.68
CA GLU A 536 -16.77 -11.53 -12.65
C GLU A 536 -17.30 -12.37 -13.81
N GLY A 537 -16.96 -11.98 -15.01
CA GLY A 537 -17.22 -12.74 -16.23
C GLY A 537 -15.92 -13.04 -16.97
N LYS A 538 -15.76 -14.31 -17.39
CA LYS A 538 -14.66 -14.74 -18.27
C LYS A 538 -15.25 -15.39 -19.51
N LEU A 539 -14.78 -14.95 -20.66
CA LEU A 539 -15.13 -15.52 -21.96
C LEU A 539 -13.83 -15.92 -22.67
N ALA A 540 -13.74 -17.17 -23.10
CA ALA A 540 -12.64 -17.63 -23.94
C ALA A 540 -13.20 -18.20 -25.23
N TYR A 541 -12.69 -17.70 -26.35
CA TYR A 541 -12.97 -18.16 -27.69
C TYR A 541 -11.65 -18.24 -28.46
N HIS A 542 -11.48 -19.14 -29.42
CA HIS A 542 -10.23 -19.45 -30.12
C HIS A 542 -9.13 -18.36 -30.13
N TRP A 543 -9.48 -17.18 -30.63
CA TRP A 543 -8.57 -16.05 -30.83
C TRP A 543 -8.82 -14.89 -29.85
N MET A 544 -9.77 -15.04 -28.90
CA MET A 544 -10.17 -13.97 -27.99
C MET A 544 -10.35 -14.51 -26.59
N SER A 545 -9.88 -13.77 -25.60
CA SER A 545 -10.25 -13.95 -24.21
C SER A 545 -10.62 -12.61 -23.58
N LEU A 546 -11.76 -12.56 -22.91
CA LEU A 546 -12.23 -11.40 -22.15
C LEU A 546 -12.42 -11.81 -20.70
N GLN A 547 -11.91 -11.01 -19.79
CA GLN A 547 -12.22 -11.08 -18.37
C GLN A 547 -12.62 -9.69 -17.90
N ALA A 548 -13.74 -9.58 -17.19
CA ALA A 548 -14.20 -8.34 -16.62
C ALA A 548 -14.78 -8.57 -15.23
N GLY A 549 -14.53 -7.65 -14.32
CA GLY A 549 -15.03 -7.70 -12.94
C GLY A 549 -15.58 -6.36 -12.48
N LEU A 550 -16.62 -6.42 -11.67
CA LEU A 550 -17.26 -5.26 -11.05
C LEU A 550 -17.50 -5.53 -9.58
N THR A 551 -17.20 -4.57 -8.75
CA THR A 551 -17.48 -4.59 -7.31
C THR A 551 -18.41 -3.44 -6.95
N LEU A 552 -19.50 -3.78 -6.28
CA LEU A 552 -20.42 -2.84 -5.66
C LEU A 552 -20.29 -3.00 -4.15
N THR A 553 -19.96 -1.93 -3.43
CA THR A 553 -19.70 -2.01 -1.98
C THR A 553 -20.23 -0.80 -1.22
N SER A 554 -20.55 -1.03 0.04
CA SER A 554 -20.88 0.00 1.01
C SER A 554 -20.10 -0.23 2.30
N ASN A 555 -19.41 0.80 2.76
CA ASN A 555 -18.45 0.73 3.86
C ASN A 555 -18.73 1.87 4.82
N MET A 556 -19.11 1.54 6.06
CA MET A 556 -19.52 2.54 7.05
C MET A 556 -19.06 2.15 8.46
N TYR A 557 -18.64 3.14 9.22
CA TYR A 557 -18.48 3.02 10.67
C TYR A 557 -19.84 3.06 11.37
N ASP A 558 -19.93 2.45 12.54
CA ASP A 558 -21.15 2.49 13.36
C ASP A 558 -21.37 3.85 13.99
N ALA A 559 -20.29 4.45 14.49
CA ALA A 559 -20.25 5.80 15.04
C ALA A 559 -19.46 6.72 14.11
N GLU A 560 -19.68 8.00 14.22
CA GLU A 560 -18.89 8.99 13.52
C GLU A 560 -17.42 8.92 13.97
N GLN A 561 -16.50 8.95 12.99
CA GLN A 561 -15.07 8.99 13.21
C GLN A 561 -14.53 10.36 12.81
N GLU A 562 -13.60 10.87 13.59
CA GLU A 562 -12.90 12.10 13.25
C GLU A 562 -11.99 11.84 12.03
N TRP A 563 -12.10 12.68 11.01
CA TRP A 563 -11.28 12.62 9.83
C TRP A 563 -10.43 13.89 9.62
N GLY A 564 -10.66 14.92 10.42
CA GLY A 564 -9.94 16.18 10.35
C GLY A 564 -10.48 17.20 11.33
N VAL A 565 -9.89 18.39 11.33
CA VAL A 565 -10.25 19.50 12.21
C VAL A 565 -10.47 20.78 11.41
N ARG A 566 -11.29 21.69 11.93
CA ARG A 566 -11.45 23.05 11.43
C ARG A 566 -11.24 24.07 12.53
N ALA A 567 -10.58 25.18 12.21
CA ALA A 567 -10.51 26.29 13.12
C ALA A 567 -11.92 26.92 13.33
N LYS A 568 -12.23 27.31 14.56
CA LYS A 568 -13.39 28.16 14.86
C LYS A 568 -13.10 29.59 14.40
N ILE A 569 -14.07 30.22 13.78
CA ILE A 569 -13.97 31.60 13.30
C ILE A 569 -14.99 32.51 13.98
N LYS A 570 -14.67 33.81 14.11
CA LYS A 570 -15.45 34.78 14.89
C LYS A 570 -16.86 35.02 14.37
N ASP A 571 -17.11 34.88 13.09
CA ASP A 571 -18.42 35.16 12.45
C ASP A 571 -19.22 33.91 12.13
N ASP A 572 -19.29 32.98 13.06
CA ASP A 572 -19.81 31.63 12.90
C ASP A 572 -21.33 31.54 12.60
N ALA A 573 -22.10 32.59 12.92
CA ALA A 573 -23.56 32.57 12.83
C ALA A 573 -24.13 32.48 11.38
N ASN A 574 -23.32 32.69 10.35
CA ASN A 574 -23.76 32.74 8.95
C ASN A 574 -23.07 31.70 8.04
N ILE A 575 -22.42 30.69 8.61
CA ILE A 575 -21.66 29.72 7.81
C ILE A 575 -22.35 28.36 7.89
N ASP A 576 -22.76 27.87 6.73
CA ASP A 576 -23.16 26.47 6.59
C ASP A 576 -21.91 25.57 6.60
N TYR A 577 -21.66 24.90 7.72
CA TYR A 577 -20.53 23.97 7.88
C TYR A 577 -20.56 22.77 6.92
N LYS A 578 -21.67 22.57 6.20
CA LYS A 578 -21.78 21.48 5.21
C LYS A 578 -21.31 21.89 3.82
N THR A 579 -21.37 23.19 3.51
CA THR A 579 -21.10 23.70 2.16
C THR A 579 -20.12 24.88 2.17
N PHE A 580 -19.26 24.94 3.15
CA PHE A 580 -18.38 26.08 3.39
C PHE A 580 -17.75 26.63 2.10
N VAL A 581 -18.16 27.83 1.72
CA VAL A 581 -17.56 28.63 0.65
C VAL A 581 -16.96 29.88 1.31
N PRO A 582 -15.65 30.17 1.14
CA PRO A 582 -15.08 31.43 1.56
C PRO A 582 -15.88 32.59 0.93
N LYS A 583 -16.11 33.66 1.69
CA LYS A 583 -16.79 34.85 1.15
C LYS A 583 -16.05 35.35 -0.12
N ALA A 584 -16.84 35.67 -1.13
CA ALA A 584 -16.33 36.17 -2.41
C ALA A 584 -15.58 37.52 -2.32
N ASP A 585 -15.64 38.20 -1.17
CA ASP A 585 -15.06 39.53 -0.93
C ASP A 585 -13.58 39.52 -0.50
N GLY A 586 -12.96 38.29 -0.35
CA GLY A 586 -11.56 38.16 0.05
C GLY A 586 -11.26 38.54 1.50
N SER A 587 -12.29 38.73 2.34
CA SER A 587 -12.07 39.05 3.75
C SER A 587 -11.46 37.83 4.47
N SER A 588 -10.35 38.05 5.19
CA SER A 588 -9.69 37.03 5.99
C SER A 588 -10.58 36.61 7.16
N PHE A 589 -10.74 35.29 7.35
CA PHE A 589 -11.40 34.77 8.55
C PHE A 589 -10.47 34.93 9.74
N GLU A 590 -11.00 35.51 10.83
CA GLU A 590 -10.26 35.59 12.08
C GLU A 590 -10.59 34.35 12.94
N ALA A 591 -9.62 33.47 13.14
CA ALA A 591 -9.75 32.32 14.01
C ALA A 591 -9.94 32.78 15.47
N ILE A 592 -10.75 32.03 16.23
CA ILE A 592 -10.87 32.22 17.67
C ILE A 592 -9.63 31.56 18.31
N ALA A 593 -8.82 32.36 18.98
CA ALA A 593 -7.67 31.83 19.73
C ALA A 593 -8.10 31.29 21.11
N ASP A 594 -7.41 30.27 21.60
CA ASP A 594 -7.47 29.84 22.99
C ASP A 594 -6.61 30.75 23.90
N GLU A 595 -6.51 30.40 25.16
CA GLU A 595 -5.73 31.15 26.16
C GLU A 595 -4.21 31.15 25.90
N ASN A 596 -3.71 30.21 25.04
CA ASN A 596 -2.32 30.11 24.61
C ASN A 596 -2.05 30.87 23.30
N GLY A 597 -3.10 31.40 22.66
CA GLY A 597 -3.01 32.05 21.35
C GLY A 597 -3.13 31.07 20.15
N ASP A 598 -3.41 29.79 20.39
CA ASP A 598 -3.63 28.80 19.36
C ASP A 598 -5.09 28.85 18.85
N ALA A 599 -5.32 28.51 17.56
CA ALA A 599 -6.67 28.47 17.02
C ALA A 599 -7.49 27.36 17.69
N GLN A 600 -8.67 27.74 18.23
CA GLN A 600 -9.63 26.73 18.69
C GLN A 600 -10.13 25.95 17.48
N THR A 601 -10.19 24.62 17.61
CA THR A 601 -10.61 23.72 16.51
C THR A 601 -11.93 23.02 16.83
N VAL A 602 -12.62 22.59 15.77
CA VAL A 602 -13.79 21.72 15.81
C VAL A 602 -13.46 20.46 15.04
N SER A 603 -13.71 19.30 15.65
CA SER A 603 -13.54 18.00 14.97
C SER A 603 -14.57 17.83 13.86
N MET A 604 -14.10 17.40 12.71
CA MET A 604 -14.91 17.02 11.55
C MET A 604 -15.10 15.51 11.55
N THR A 605 -16.35 15.07 11.58
CA THR A 605 -16.68 13.64 11.72
C THR A 605 -17.45 13.10 10.53
N SER A 606 -17.39 11.79 10.31
CA SER A 606 -18.15 11.08 9.29
C SER A 606 -18.26 9.59 9.62
N LYS A 607 -19.35 8.96 9.17
CA LYS A 607 -19.49 7.49 9.19
C LYS A 607 -18.90 6.80 7.98
N HIS A 608 -18.54 7.52 6.94
CA HIS A 608 -17.95 6.90 5.74
C HIS A 608 -16.52 6.45 5.99
N ILE A 609 -16.19 5.25 5.51
CA ILE A 609 -14.78 4.85 5.38
C ILE A 609 -14.23 5.59 4.16
N MET A 610 -13.24 6.45 4.42
CA MET A 610 -12.66 7.34 3.42
C MET A 610 -11.91 6.57 2.33
N ARG A 611 -11.74 7.19 1.17
CA ARG A 611 -11.02 6.65 0.00
C ARG A 611 -11.55 5.31 -0.51
N THR A 612 -12.85 5.04 -0.28
CA THR A 612 -13.49 3.81 -0.73
C THR A 612 -14.63 4.13 -1.68
N PRO A 613 -14.46 3.87 -2.99
CA PRO A 613 -15.53 4.05 -3.97
C PRO A 613 -16.61 2.98 -3.80
N SER A 614 -17.87 3.37 -3.99
CA SER A 614 -18.99 2.41 -3.93
C SER A 614 -19.02 1.46 -5.13
N VAL A 615 -18.37 1.83 -6.23
CA VAL A 615 -18.32 1.04 -7.47
C VAL A 615 -16.91 1.11 -8.04
N TYR A 616 -16.32 -0.05 -8.33
CA TYR A 616 -15.05 -0.14 -9.04
C TYR A 616 -14.95 -1.47 -9.80
N GLY A 617 -14.09 -1.52 -10.79
CA GLY A 617 -13.98 -2.73 -11.61
C GLY A 617 -12.82 -2.69 -12.58
N TYR A 618 -12.69 -3.75 -13.35
CA TYR A 618 -11.62 -3.92 -14.31
C TYR A 618 -12.08 -4.72 -15.54
N MET A 619 -11.29 -4.63 -16.59
CA MET A 619 -11.41 -5.50 -17.77
C MET A 619 -10.04 -5.84 -18.36
N THR A 620 -9.91 -7.04 -18.91
CA THR A 620 -8.79 -7.46 -19.76
C THR A 620 -9.33 -8.17 -20.98
N LEU A 621 -8.97 -7.68 -22.16
CA LEU A 621 -9.33 -8.30 -23.44
C LEU A 621 -8.03 -8.64 -24.18
N ASN A 622 -7.86 -9.93 -24.53
CA ASN A 622 -6.74 -10.38 -25.33
C ASN A 622 -7.27 -10.95 -26.65
N LEU A 623 -6.70 -10.48 -27.75
CA LEU A 623 -7.01 -10.89 -29.10
C LEU A 623 -5.76 -11.48 -29.76
N ASN A 624 -5.87 -12.71 -30.27
CA ASN A 624 -4.83 -13.41 -31.01
C ASN A 624 -5.31 -13.70 -32.42
N PRO A 625 -5.48 -12.68 -33.29
CA PRO A 625 -6.05 -12.89 -34.65
C PRO A 625 -5.23 -13.85 -35.51
N ILE A 626 -3.93 -13.86 -35.28
CA ILE A 626 -2.97 -14.86 -35.80
C ILE A 626 -2.03 -15.29 -34.69
N LYS A 627 -1.46 -16.50 -34.76
CA LYS A 627 -0.62 -17.06 -33.68
C LYS A 627 0.44 -16.14 -33.12
N PRO A 628 1.28 -15.43 -33.94
CA PRO A 628 2.34 -14.60 -33.41
C PRO A 628 1.89 -13.23 -32.90
N LEU A 629 0.66 -12.80 -33.19
CA LEU A 629 0.18 -11.46 -32.83
C LEU A 629 -0.75 -11.52 -31.64
N ASN A 630 -0.44 -10.78 -30.60
CA ASN A 630 -1.34 -10.54 -29.48
C ASN A 630 -1.64 -9.04 -29.34
N ILE A 631 -2.91 -8.71 -29.18
CA ILE A 631 -3.41 -7.37 -28.88
C ILE A 631 -4.14 -7.45 -27.54
N SER A 632 -3.68 -6.72 -26.56
CA SER A 632 -4.28 -6.68 -25.21
C SER A 632 -4.86 -5.30 -24.94
N LEU A 633 -6.08 -5.25 -24.42
CA LEU A 633 -6.69 -4.05 -23.84
C LEU A 633 -6.94 -4.33 -22.37
N THR A 634 -6.49 -3.41 -21.51
CA THR A 634 -6.66 -3.49 -20.07
C THR A 634 -7.28 -2.20 -19.55
N GLY A 635 -8.27 -2.31 -18.69
CA GLY A 635 -8.95 -1.13 -18.17
C GLY A 635 -9.30 -1.28 -16.69
N THR A 636 -9.33 -0.17 -15.97
CA THR A 636 -9.84 -0.08 -14.61
C THR A 636 -10.82 1.08 -14.50
N TYR A 637 -11.86 0.87 -13.71
CA TYR A 637 -12.85 1.89 -13.37
C TYR A 637 -12.85 2.10 -11.86
N THR A 638 -12.75 3.34 -11.44
CA THR A 638 -12.88 3.76 -10.03
C THR A 638 -13.98 4.81 -9.94
N GLY A 639 -15.05 4.50 -9.21
CA GLY A 639 -16.15 5.41 -8.96
C GLY A 639 -15.76 6.53 -7.98
N SER A 640 -16.67 7.47 -7.78
CA SER A 640 -16.45 8.56 -6.82
C SER A 640 -16.37 8.06 -5.38
N MET A 641 -15.56 8.74 -4.56
CA MET A 641 -15.32 8.43 -3.15
C MET A 641 -15.11 9.70 -2.34
N TYR A 642 -15.25 9.60 -1.02
CA TYR A 642 -14.92 10.69 -0.11
C TYR A 642 -13.42 10.67 0.21
N VAL A 643 -12.78 11.84 0.08
CA VAL A 643 -11.33 12.03 0.30
C VAL A 643 -11.13 13.20 1.26
N PRO A 644 -10.50 12.96 2.42
CA PRO A 644 -10.07 14.06 3.30
C PRO A 644 -9.01 14.90 2.59
N HIS A 645 -9.06 16.20 2.82
CA HIS A 645 -8.12 17.16 2.29
C HIS A 645 -7.75 18.17 3.37
N ALA A 646 -6.48 18.24 3.72
CA ALA A 646 -5.95 19.21 4.66
C ALA A 646 -5.50 20.47 3.93
N VAL A 647 -6.27 21.55 4.08
CA VAL A 647 -5.95 22.85 3.47
C VAL A 647 -5.18 23.69 4.46
N LYS A 648 -3.95 24.06 4.11
CA LYS A 648 -3.16 25.01 4.89
C LYS A 648 -3.42 26.43 4.36
N TRP A 649 -3.97 27.27 5.24
CA TRP A 649 -4.17 28.68 4.94
C TRP A 649 -2.90 29.46 5.30
N GLY A 650 -2.15 29.89 4.30
CA GLY A 650 -1.07 30.85 4.49
C GLY A 650 -1.61 32.28 4.45
N GLN A 651 -1.02 33.20 5.19
CA GLN A 651 -1.42 34.61 5.23
C GLN A 651 -1.31 35.35 3.88
N ASN A 652 -0.70 34.73 2.86
CA ASN A 652 -0.52 35.29 1.51
C ASN A 652 -1.16 34.47 0.41
N SER A 653 -1.96 33.43 0.74
CA SER A 653 -2.74 32.79 -0.29
C SER A 653 -3.92 33.69 -0.65
N GLY A 654 -3.75 34.59 -1.61
CA GLY A 654 -4.85 35.20 -2.34
C GLY A 654 -5.65 34.14 -3.12
N ILE A 655 -5.71 32.93 -2.60
CA ILE A 655 -6.29 31.73 -3.18
C ILE A 655 -7.70 31.57 -2.61
N ASN A 656 -8.55 32.52 -2.97
CA ASN A 656 -9.99 32.34 -2.75
C ASN A 656 -10.63 31.50 -3.86
N ASP A 657 -9.87 31.14 -4.90
CA ASP A 657 -10.38 30.36 -6.04
C ASP A 657 -9.29 29.40 -6.55
N ARG A 658 -9.28 28.17 -6.03
CA ARG A 658 -8.41 27.07 -6.50
C ARG A 658 -8.47 26.88 -8.01
N ASN A 659 -9.68 26.99 -8.59
CA ASN A 659 -9.88 26.81 -10.02
C ASN A 659 -9.26 27.95 -10.81
N ALA A 660 -9.29 29.18 -10.30
CA ALA A 660 -8.70 30.34 -10.95
C ALA A 660 -7.17 30.26 -10.92
N ILE A 661 -6.56 29.74 -9.85
CA ILE A 661 -5.11 29.56 -9.75
C ILE A 661 -4.65 28.39 -10.58
N ALA A 662 -5.31 27.24 -10.50
CA ALA A 662 -5.03 26.11 -11.38
C ALA A 662 -5.17 26.48 -12.85
N ALA A 663 -6.16 27.33 -13.21
CA ALA A 663 -6.31 27.85 -14.56
C ALA A 663 -5.17 28.80 -14.96
N LYS A 664 -4.72 29.67 -14.05
CA LYS A 664 -3.59 30.59 -14.31
C LYS A 664 -2.26 29.85 -14.47
N LEU A 665 -2.00 28.84 -13.63
CA LEU A 665 -0.77 28.04 -13.70
C LEU A 665 -0.69 27.15 -14.95
N ARG A 666 -1.84 26.76 -15.52
CA ARG A 666 -1.91 26.06 -16.82
C ARG A 666 -1.73 27.00 -18.03
N THR A 667 -1.61 28.31 -17.82
CA THR A 667 -1.38 29.27 -18.91
C THR A 667 0.10 29.23 -19.28
N PRO A 668 0.48 28.86 -20.51
CA PRO A 668 1.87 28.84 -20.94
C PRO A 668 2.55 30.20 -20.72
N GLY A 669 3.68 30.20 -20.01
CA GLY A 669 4.43 31.42 -19.70
C GLY A 669 4.02 32.12 -18.39
N TYR A 670 3.05 31.60 -17.64
CA TYR A 670 2.77 32.09 -16.31
C TYR A 670 3.82 31.49 -15.34
N ALA A 671 4.77 32.33 -14.92
CA ALA A 671 5.60 32.04 -13.77
C ALA A 671 4.81 32.42 -12.51
N LEU A 672 4.79 31.56 -11.51
CA LEU A 672 4.37 31.96 -10.16
C LEU A 672 5.14 33.26 -9.83
N PRO A 673 4.48 34.34 -9.41
CA PRO A 673 5.21 35.47 -8.87
C PRO A 673 6.02 34.87 -7.71
N LEU A 674 7.34 34.86 -7.84
CA LEU A 674 8.24 34.66 -6.73
C LEU A 674 7.71 35.57 -5.64
N LEU A 675 7.17 35.01 -4.55
CA LEU A 675 6.70 35.77 -3.41
C LEU A 675 7.85 36.68 -3.04
N GLU A 676 7.72 38.00 -3.35
CA GLU A 676 8.76 38.96 -3.04
C GLU A 676 8.99 38.87 -1.55
N ASN A 677 10.21 38.47 -1.16
CA ASN A 677 10.64 38.28 0.22
C ASN A 677 10.58 39.54 1.09
N ASN A 678 10.02 40.60 0.56
CA ASN A 678 9.83 41.89 1.19
C ASN A 678 8.39 42.19 1.62
N ALA A 679 7.51 41.20 1.62
CA ALA A 679 6.23 41.40 2.29
C ALA A 679 6.50 41.65 3.79
N PRO A 680 6.14 42.83 4.31
CA PRO A 680 6.49 43.26 5.67
C PRO A 680 5.87 42.41 6.78
N ASN A 681 5.22 41.30 6.47
CA ASN A 681 4.50 40.42 7.36
C ASN A 681 4.73 38.95 7.03
N ASN A 682 5.98 38.54 6.69
CA ASN A 682 6.28 37.11 6.64
C ASN A 682 6.30 36.55 8.09
N PRO A 683 5.28 35.76 8.51
CA PRO A 683 5.16 35.30 9.90
C PRO A 683 6.25 34.32 10.32
N LEU A 684 7.06 33.83 9.39
CA LEU A 684 8.23 32.99 9.66
C LEU A 684 9.47 33.81 10.10
N MET A 685 9.42 35.15 9.99
CA MET A 685 10.54 36.06 10.28
C MET A 685 10.28 37.01 11.45
N GLU A 686 9.10 37.06 12.02
CA GLU A 686 8.84 37.87 13.20
C GLU A 686 9.11 37.08 14.48
N ASP A 687 9.95 37.66 15.31
CA ASP A 687 10.23 37.31 16.69
C ASP A 687 9.01 36.76 17.42
N ASN A 688 9.20 35.72 18.20
CA ASN A 688 8.31 34.88 19.01
C ASN A 688 7.20 35.57 19.84
N LYS A 689 6.76 36.77 19.53
CA LYS A 689 5.79 37.53 20.34
C LYS A 689 4.36 37.62 19.83
N GLN A 690 4.10 37.16 18.60
CA GLN A 690 2.72 37.00 18.11
C GLN A 690 2.66 35.90 17.05
N LYS A 691 2.70 34.65 17.49
CA LYS A 691 2.21 33.54 16.66
C LYS A 691 0.72 33.75 16.45
N LYS A 692 0.33 34.41 15.35
CA LYS A 692 -1.04 34.25 14.86
C LYS A 692 -1.16 32.79 14.42
N ALA A 693 -1.96 32.03 15.15
CA ALA A 693 -2.25 30.63 14.83
C ALA A 693 -2.71 30.53 13.38
N THR A 694 -1.97 29.78 12.57
CA THR A 694 -2.40 29.44 11.22
C THR A 694 -3.58 28.48 11.35
N PRO A 695 -4.80 28.85 10.95
CA PRO A 695 -5.95 28.00 11.18
C PRO A 695 -5.83 26.71 10.34
N GLU A 696 -5.94 25.56 11.00
CA GLU A 696 -6.10 24.29 10.31
C GLU A 696 -7.50 24.23 9.68
N TRP A 697 -7.55 23.77 8.44
CA TRP A 697 -8.78 23.68 7.69
C TRP A 697 -8.84 22.43 6.85
N ASN A 698 -9.70 21.49 7.22
CA ASN A 698 -9.86 20.25 6.48
C ASN A 698 -11.21 20.24 5.75
N GLU A 699 -11.21 19.73 4.52
CA GLU A 699 -12.39 19.58 3.67
C GLU A 699 -12.61 18.10 3.34
N LEU A 700 -13.87 17.71 3.17
CA LEU A 700 -14.24 16.39 2.67
C LEU A 700 -14.67 16.53 1.22
N ILE A 701 -13.79 16.10 0.33
CA ILE A 701 -14.01 16.20 -1.12
C ILE A 701 -14.65 14.90 -1.64
N LYS A 702 -15.60 15.02 -2.55
CA LYS A 702 -16.11 13.90 -3.33
C LYS A 702 -15.39 13.84 -4.67
N SER A 703 -14.56 12.80 -4.88
CA SER A 703 -13.78 12.64 -6.10
C SER A 703 -14.65 12.46 -7.34
N LYS A 704 -14.11 12.77 -8.51
CA LYS A 704 -14.64 12.33 -9.81
C LYS A 704 -14.41 10.83 -10.00
N PRO A 705 -15.21 10.15 -10.84
CA PRO A 705 -14.88 8.79 -11.28
C PRO A 705 -13.76 8.82 -12.32
N PHE A 706 -12.97 7.73 -12.38
CA PHE A 706 -11.87 7.55 -13.32
C PHE A 706 -12.05 6.29 -14.14
N PHE A 707 -11.67 6.34 -15.42
CA PHE A 707 -11.53 5.19 -16.28
C PHE A 707 -10.15 5.22 -16.92
N ASP A 708 -9.29 4.29 -16.50
CA ASP A 708 -7.93 4.11 -17.02
C ASP A 708 -7.97 2.96 -18.05
N LEU A 709 -7.53 3.22 -19.27
CA LEU A 709 -7.45 2.23 -20.35
C LEU A 709 -6.02 2.14 -20.88
N GLY A 710 -5.49 0.93 -20.92
CA GLY A 710 -4.21 0.60 -21.56
C GLY A 710 -4.39 -0.29 -22.79
N ALA A 711 -3.46 -0.22 -23.73
CA ALA A 711 -3.39 -1.08 -24.89
C ALA A 711 -1.94 -1.55 -25.12
N LYS A 712 -1.79 -2.83 -25.47
CA LYS A 712 -0.50 -3.44 -25.81
C LYS A 712 -0.64 -4.27 -27.07
N VAL A 713 0.34 -4.16 -27.95
CA VAL A 713 0.51 -5.03 -29.13
C VAL A 713 1.83 -5.75 -28.97
N SER A 714 1.83 -7.06 -29.15
CA SER A 714 3.07 -7.86 -29.16
C SER A 714 3.08 -8.83 -30.32
N TYR A 715 4.28 -9.08 -30.82
CA TYR A 715 4.49 -10.00 -31.93
C TYR A 715 5.67 -10.93 -31.62
N ASP A 716 5.43 -12.25 -31.76
CA ASP A 716 6.38 -13.32 -31.48
C ASP A 716 7.12 -13.72 -32.74
N PHE A 717 8.45 -13.65 -32.73
CA PHE A 717 9.33 -14.12 -33.79
C PHE A 717 10.10 -15.34 -33.30
N ARG A 718 10.12 -16.40 -34.10
CA ARG A 718 11.00 -17.53 -33.90
C ARG A 718 12.21 -17.40 -34.80
N ILE A 719 13.38 -17.09 -34.24
CA ILE A 719 14.61 -16.87 -35.02
C ILE A 719 15.39 -18.18 -35.24
N PHE A 720 15.45 -19.02 -34.19
CA PHE A 720 16.09 -20.33 -34.22
C PHE A 720 15.17 -21.37 -33.59
N ARG A 721 15.53 -22.68 -33.74
CA ARG A 721 14.66 -23.76 -33.21
C ARG A 721 14.31 -23.64 -31.72
N LYS A 722 15.08 -22.89 -30.93
CA LYS A 722 14.90 -22.74 -29.47
C LYS A 722 14.90 -21.29 -28.99
N THR A 723 14.89 -20.30 -29.92
CA THR A 723 14.95 -18.88 -29.56
C THR A 723 13.70 -18.17 -30.04
N ASP A 724 12.89 -17.74 -29.11
CA ASP A 724 11.71 -16.93 -29.37
C ASP A 724 11.98 -15.49 -28.91
N ILE A 725 11.76 -14.51 -29.78
CA ILE A 725 11.81 -13.07 -29.47
C ILE A 725 10.41 -12.51 -29.61
N GLN A 726 9.93 -11.86 -28.57
CA GLN A 726 8.72 -11.05 -28.61
C GLN A 726 9.10 -9.58 -28.66
N LEU A 727 8.60 -8.85 -29.63
CA LEU A 727 8.61 -7.37 -29.62
C LEU A 727 7.24 -6.87 -29.17
N PHE A 728 7.23 -5.84 -28.34
CA PHE A 728 5.98 -5.26 -27.90
C PHE A 728 6.04 -3.75 -27.78
N MET A 729 4.88 -3.14 -27.92
CA MET A 729 4.67 -1.72 -27.67
C MET A 729 3.27 -1.49 -27.08
N GLY A 730 3.10 -0.38 -26.38
CA GLY A 730 1.79 -0.08 -25.82
C GLY A 730 1.68 1.32 -25.24
N LEU A 731 0.47 1.59 -24.79
CA LEU A 731 0.07 2.84 -24.15
C LEU A 731 -0.64 2.50 -22.84
N ASN A 732 -0.34 3.24 -21.80
CA ASN A 732 -1.05 3.23 -20.53
C ASN A 732 -1.87 4.50 -20.40
N ASN A 733 -3.02 4.42 -19.73
CA ASN A 733 -3.91 5.55 -19.46
C ASN A 733 -4.19 6.40 -20.69
N ILE A 734 -4.69 5.77 -21.76
CA ILE A 734 -4.89 6.39 -23.08
C ILE A 734 -5.78 7.64 -23.00
N PHE A 735 -6.74 7.66 -22.07
CA PHE A 735 -7.64 8.81 -21.88
C PHE A 735 -7.04 9.89 -20.99
N ASN A 736 -5.82 9.71 -20.51
CA ASN A 736 -5.13 10.63 -19.60
C ASN A 736 -5.99 10.98 -18.37
N ALA A 737 -6.64 9.96 -17.81
CA ALA A 737 -7.49 10.09 -16.63
C ALA A 737 -6.63 10.22 -15.37
N PHE A 738 -6.61 11.39 -14.74
CA PHE A 738 -5.92 11.65 -13.48
C PHE A 738 -6.69 12.69 -12.66
N GLN A 739 -6.26 12.87 -11.42
CA GLN A 739 -6.77 13.93 -10.55
C GLN A 739 -6.36 15.29 -11.14
N ASP A 740 -7.31 16.24 -11.26
CA ASP A 740 -7.09 17.54 -11.87
C ASP A 740 -7.08 18.70 -10.85
N ASP A 741 -7.22 18.38 -9.56
CA ASP A 741 -7.30 19.31 -8.45
C ASP A 741 -6.20 19.08 -7.39
N TYR A 742 -5.00 18.68 -7.83
CA TYR A 742 -3.83 18.59 -6.96
C TYR A 742 -3.53 19.94 -6.30
N ASP A 743 -3.12 19.89 -5.05
CA ASP A 743 -2.54 21.05 -4.39
C ASP A 743 -1.23 21.46 -5.07
N LEU A 744 -0.87 22.73 -4.90
CA LEU A 744 0.29 23.32 -5.52
C LEU A 744 1.32 23.77 -4.49
N GLY A 745 2.59 23.62 -4.86
CA GLY A 745 3.72 24.15 -4.12
C GLY A 745 4.04 23.43 -2.81
N PRO A 746 4.85 24.08 -1.93
CA PRO A 746 5.43 23.45 -0.76
C PRO A 746 4.43 23.12 0.36
N ASN A 747 3.28 23.79 0.39
CA ASN A 747 2.25 23.62 1.42
C ASN A 747 1.14 22.65 1.03
N ARG A 748 1.34 21.91 -0.08
CA ARG A 748 0.38 20.92 -0.55
C ARG A 748 0.12 19.82 0.49
N ASP A 749 -1.10 19.31 0.54
CA ASP A 749 -1.41 18.08 1.24
C ASP A 749 -0.93 16.87 0.41
N SER A 750 0.22 16.31 0.76
CA SER A 750 0.77 15.14 0.06
C SER A 750 -0.12 13.91 0.13
N ALA A 751 -1.02 13.84 1.10
CA ALA A 751 -2.02 12.80 1.22
C ALA A 751 -3.26 13.05 0.35
N TYR A 752 -3.45 14.24 -0.22
CA TYR A 752 -4.57 14.54 -1.10
C TYR A 752 -4.31 14.01 -2.52
N ILE A 753 -4.38 12.69 -2.66
CA ILE A 753 -4.22 11.96 -3.91
C ILE A 753 -5.24 10.82 -3.97
N TYR A 754 -5.98 10.67 -5.06
CA TYR A 754 -7.10 9.71 -5.13
C TYR A 754 -7.36 9.12 -6.52
N GLY A 755 -6.71 9.62 -7.56
CA GLY A 755 -6.85 9.15 -8.94
C GLY A 755 -5.68 8.29 -9.40
N PRO A 756 -5.69 7.87 -10.66
CA PRO A 756 -4.51 7.30 -11.31
C PRO A 756 -3.34 8.28 -11.23
N THR A 757 -2.17 7.79 -10.86
CA THR A 757 -0.97 8.61 -10.71
C THR A 757 -0.10 8.61 -11.96
N MET A 758 -0.34 7.67 -12.89
CA MET A 758 0.38 7.58 -14.14
C MET A 758 -0.43 8.28 -15.22
N PRO A 759 0.07 9.38 -15.82
CA PRO A 759 -0.58 10.01 -16.96
C PRO A 759 -0.52 9.14 -18.21
N ALA A 760 -1.11 9.57 -19.32
CA ALA A 760 -0.98 8.91 -20.59
C ALA A 760 0.51 8.72 -20.93
N SER A 761 0.92 7.48 -21.13
CA SER A 761 2.33 7.08 -21.23
C SER A 761 2.52 6.01 -22.29
N GLY A 762 3.62 6.07 -23.01
CA GLY A 762 3.98 5.06 -24.02
C GLY A 762 5.13 4.20 -23.57
N TYR A 763 5.20 2.97 -24.12
CA TYR A 763 6.35 2.08 -23.91
C TYR A 763 6.60 1.18 -25.11
N VAL A 764 7.85 0.77 -25.25
CA VAL A 764 8.31 -0.25 -26.20
C VAL A 764 9.22 -1.23 -25.48
N GLY A 765 9.31 -2.46 -25.96
CA GLY A 765 10.20 -3.42 -25.34
C GLY A 765 10.33 -4.71 -26.11
N PHE A 766 11.17 -5.59 -25.56
CA PHE A 766 11.36 -6.93 -26.10
C PHE A 766 11.50 -7.96 -24.98
N LYS A 767 11.21 -9.21 -25.32
CA LYS A 767 11.43 -10.38 -24.46
C LYS A 767 12.12 -11.46 -25.28
N LEU A 768 13.24 -11.95 -24.78
CA LEU A 768 14.00 -13.06 -25.34
C LEU A 768 13.79 -14.30 -24.48
N ASN A 769 13.47 -15.44 -25.10
CA ASN A 769 13.35 -16.74 -24.44
C ASN A 769 14.24 -17.76 -25.15
N LEU A 770 15.10 -18.46 -24.36
CA LEU A 770 16.07 -19.47 -24.81
C LEU A 770 15.81 -20.82 -24.15
#